data_2182f7de9a7c3640fee46d367065a340
#
_entry.id   2182f7de9a7c3640fee46d367065a340
#
_cell.length_a   1.000
_cell.length_b   1.000
_cell.length_c   1.000
_cell.angle_alpha   90.00
_cell.angle_beta   90.00
_cell.angle_gamma   90.00
#
_symmetry.space_group_name_H-M   'P 1'
#
loop_
_entity.id
_entity.type
_entity.pdbx_description
1 polymer ?
#
loop_
_entity_poly.entity_id
_entity_poly.type
_entity_poly.pdbx_seq_one_letter_code
_entity_poly.pdbx_strand_id
1 'polypeptide(L)'
;MRVAQKHQDRLSKIKTRVRNGHDYFKQNYDRYNDFIKFVFESSLSNDEVTMLQTMNRPQLQFNIVESRISRLLGEMSKQEPDILVTADDEFQNDWLTLKVVEMHLRHLFLDIDNHHTRYQVYKDVLAGGFGVLKVFTDYANAMSMEQVIKIDRAEPTLCVFDKVAKYSHKGDGQFCAELFPKSKDEFQEEYPDIPVNTLSFRRDFSGFNWSYMNDNTEILLIADYYEKIKKEVTIVKVRDDNNEMGKVMTLEKYNKMIDEWDDITMPPAQIGKPRKTILDRIDRYRVIDNQVIEYVQTDYSMLPLVFVDGSSVMVKDPTNGNVRQVTRPYVYNAKGAQRLKNFSGISLANEIENETQAKLMVAKEALPKEEEFQAAYDSPQHANVYVFNSVHEGNPDQPIQNPIREVQKVPAPPEIMQAFQGADSLVEQILGSYDAALGINNNQLSGVAIVEGATQSNSAAMPYVVGFMQGLQRAAQIYVDLLPKYYKTPRTLPILDDEGKRHFVKLNTQDGMPFDFDTNALNVVVKAGASFQVQKSRTIMMVKEMMGMSPEFSQFIASKGLSFVLDNMEGKGIEQLKSMVKEWQQEQEQMKQKAMQMQEQEMQQNPAAMKMQVDIAKLQHEKEKDSLEHMVEMKKLELEERKVDADIEISKEQAHVQLVKAHTEHYKVDSDLKMKHIDMHHRHNSEKENYSRV
;
A
#
# COMPACT_ATOMS: atom_id res chain seq x y z
N MET A 1 22.11 -33.30 -2.06
CA MET A 1 23.58 -33.10 -2.05
C MET A 1 24.24 -33.11 -3.42
N ARG A 2 24.13 -34.16 -4.28
CA ARG A 2 24.82 -34.20 -5.60
C ARG A 2 24.47 -33.01 -6.54
N VAL A 3 23.25 -32.49 -6.49
CA VAL A 3 22.80 -31.38 -7.33
C VAL A 3 23.39 -30.03 -6.87
N ALA A 4 23.49 -29.80 -5.56
CA ALA A 4 24.08 -28.61 -5.00
C ALA A 4 25.58 -28.49 -5.32
N GLN A 5 26.33 -29.58 -5.28
CA GLN A 5 27.74 -29.62 -5.69
C GLN A 5 27.98 -29.18 -7.14
N LYS A 6 27.06 -29.48 -8.05
CA LYS A 6 27.15 -29.11 -9.47
C LYS A 6 27.06 -27.60 -9.71
N HIS A 7 26.57 -26.83 -8.76
CA HIS A 7 26.34 -25.39 -8.87
C HIS A 7 27.28 -24.54 -8.00
N GLN A 8 28.32 -25.14 -7.41
CA GLN A 8 29.30 -24.43 -6.58
C GLN A 8 30.10 -23.36 -7.32
N ASP A 9 30.31 -23.50 -8.62
CA ASP A 9 30.96 -22.52 -9.49
C ASP A 9 30.18 -21.18 -9.54
N ARG A 10 28.88 -21.20 -9.28
CA ARG A 10 28.04 -19.97 -9.22
C ARG A 10 28.13 -19.21 -7.89
N LEU A 11 28.63 -19.83 -6.82
CA LEU A 11 28.69 -19.23 -5.50
C LEU A 11 29.38 -17.88 -5.46
N SER A 12 30.55 -17.74 -6.13
CA SER A 12 31.31 -16.49 -6.15
C SER A 12 30.53 -15.36 -6.84
N LYS A 13 29.79 -15.66 -7.89
CA LYS A 13 28.92 -14.71 -8.61
C LYS A 13 27.75 -14.28 -7.71
N ILE A 14 27.10 -15.21 -7.04
CA ILE A 14 26.00 -14.96 -6.10
C ILE A 14 26.46 -14.06 -4.97
N LYS A 15 27.57 -14.41 -4.31
CA LYS A 15 28.17 -13.64 -3.22
C LYS A 15 28.49 -12.21 -3.64
N THR A 16 29.09 -12.03 -4.80
CA THR A 16 29.44 -10.69 -5.35
C THR A 16 28.18 -9.87 -5.62
N ARG A 17 27.12 -10.46 -6.20
CA ARG A 17 25.86 -9.78 -6.49
C ARG A 17 25.13 -9.37 -5.22
N VAL A 18 25.02 -10.29 -4.24
CA VAL A 18 24.37 -9.99 -2.96
C VAL A 18 25.11 -8.87 -2.23
N ARG A 19 26.46 -8.94 -2.13
CA ARG A 19 27.25 -7.88 -1.53
C ARG A 19 27.05 -6.54 -2.24
N ASN A 20 27.18 -6.50 -3.56
CA ASN A 20 27.05 -5.26 -4.31
C ASN A 20 25.62 -4.68 -4.22
N GLY A 21 24.59 -5.51 -4.18
CA GLY A 21 23.23 -5.09 -3.96
C GLY A 21 23.01 -4.52 -2.57
N HIS A 22 23.49 -5.22 -1.54
CA HIS A 22 23.42 -4.75 -0.15
C HIS A 22 24.15 -3.41 0.02
N ASP A 23 25.39 -3.28 -0.48
CA ASP A 23 26.17 -2.05 -0.35
C ASP A 23 25.50 -0.86 -1.07
N TYR A 24 24.84 -1.13 -2.21
CA TYR A 24 24.07 -0.12 -2.93
C TYR A 24 22.88 0.41 -2.09
N PHE A 25 22.19 -0.47 -1.37
CA PHE A 25 21.03 -0.11 -0.56
C PHE A 25 21.37 0.23 0.89
N LYS A 26 22.61 0.05 1.35
CA LYS A 26 23.03 0.21 2.75
C LYS A 26 22.52 1.49 3.41
N GLN A 27 22.68 2.63 2.75
CA GLN A 27 22.20 3.91 3.30
C GLN A 27 20.67 3.99 3.46
N ASN A 28 19.92 3.23 2.66
CA ASN A 28 18.47 3.13 2.81
C ASN A 28 18.12 2.22 3.99
N TYR A 29 18.87 1.13 4.22
CA TYR A 29 18.71 0.26 5.40
C TYR A 29 19.05 1.00 6.69
N ASP A 30 20.16 1.74 6.72
CA ASP A 30 20.55 2.55 7.88
C ASP A 30 19.48 3.60 8.18
N ARG A 31 18.96 4.28 7.15
CA ARG A 31 17.86 5.24 7.30
C ARG A 31 16.58 4.59 7.78
N TYR A 32 16.21 3.44 7.21
CA TYR A 32 15.04 2.66 7.63
C TYR A 32 15.11 2.39 9.13
N ASN A 33 16.20 1.80 9.61
CA ASN A 33 16.40 1.49 11.03
C ASN A 33 16.37 2.73 11.92
N ASP A 34 17.04 3.82 11.50
CA ASP A 34 17.05 5.09 12.24
C ASP A 34 15.64 5.68 12.38
N PHE A 35 14.83 5.62 11.33
CA PHE A 35 13.48 6.16 11.37
C PHE A 35 12.46 5.24 12.07
N ILE A 36 12.58 3.93 11.95
CA ILE A 36 11.75 2.98 12.72
C ILE A 36 11.99 3.19 14.22
N LYS A 37 13.25 3.29 14.65
CA LYS A 37 13.59 3.60 16.04
C LYS A 37 13.05 4.97 16.47
N PHE A 38 13.28 5.99 15.65
CA PHE A 38 12.81 7.35 15.91
C PHE A 38 11.29 7.44 16.12
N VAL A 39 10.51 6.70 15.34
CA VAL A 39 9.05 6.73 15.41
C VAL A 39 8.50 5.89 16.55
N PHE A 40 8.98 4.65 16.71
CA PHE A 40 8.31 3.65 17.57
C PHE A 40 9.06 3.30 18.84
N GLU A 41 10.35 3.61 18.94
CA GLU A 41 11.15 3.31 20.14
C GLU A 41 11.47 4.59 20.92
N SER A 42 12.23 5.50 20.30
CA SER A 42 12.65 6.75 20.94
C SER A 42 12.84 7.87 19.93
N SER A 43 12.12 8.96 20.13
CA SER A 43 12.30 10.19 19.36
C SER A 43 13.55 10.99 19.77
N LEU A 44 14.24 10.58 20.84
CA LEU A 44 15.57 11.07 21.26
C LEU A 44 16.64 10.11 20.77
N SER A 45 17.73 10.63 20.23
CA SER A 45 18.91 9.83 19.90
C SER A 45 19.69 9.46 21.16
N ASN A 46 20.52 8.40 21.08
CA ASN A 46 21.37 7.98 22.20
C ASN A 46 22.31 9.11 22.66
N ASP A 47 22.83 9.92 21.72
CA ASP A 47 23.69 11.06 22.03
C ASP A 47 22.91 12.15 22.80
N GLU A 48 21.66 12.44 22.39
CA GLU A 48 20.78 13.37 23.08
C GLU A 48 20.45 12.89 24.49
N VAL A 49 20.15 11.60 24.65
CA VAL A 49 19.90 10.97 25.96
C VAL A 49 21.13 11.11 26.87
N THR A 50 22.33 10.77 26.38
CA THR A 50 23.59 10.88 27.13
C THR A 50 23.85 12.34 27.52
N MET A 51 23.62 13.29 26.62
CA MET A 51 23.77 14.73 26.89
C MET A 51 22.81 15.21 27.98
N LEU A 52 21.51 14.80 27.90
CA LEU A 52 20.51 15.14 28.91
C LEU A 52 20.92 14.58 30.31
N GLN A 53 21.40 13.32 30.36
CA GLN A 53 21.89 12.70 31.59
C GLN A 53 23.06 13.49 32.17
N THR A 54 24.05 13.85 31.33
CA THR A 54 25.24 14.64 31.76
C THR A 54 24.84 16.02 32.29
N MET A 55 23.77 16.62 31.71
CA MET A 55 23.22 17.91 32.13
C MET A 55 22.25 17.81 33.30
N ASN A 56 21.96 16.62 33.81
CA ASN A 56 20.96 16.32 34.81
C ASN A 56 19.57 16.90 34.45
N ARG A 57 19.17 16.77 33.18
CA ARG A 57 17.87 17.24 32.66
C ARG A 57 16.88 16.08 32.51
N PRO A 58 15.56 16.34 32.64
CA PRO A 58 14.55 15.31 32.45
C PRO A 58 14.56 14.77 31.01
N GLN A 59 14.35 13.44 30.87
CA GLN A 59 14.31 12.76 29.58
C GLN A 59 12.85 12.57 29.15
N LEU A 60 12.20 13.63 28.73
CA LEU A 60 10.80 13.61 28.31
C LEU A 60 10.71 13.50 26.79
N GLN A 61 9.74 12.72 26.35
CA GLN A 61 9.44 12.54 24.92
C GLN A 61 7.98 12.88 24.65
N PHE A 62 7.75 13.67 23.61
CA PHE A 62 6.43 14.09 23.15
C PHE A 62 6.25 13.63 21.71
N ASN A 63 6.04 12.32 21.49
CA ASN A 63 6.05 11.72 20.17
C ASN A 63 4.75 11.99 19.40
N ILE A 64 4.69 13.08 18.65
CA ILE A 64 3.56 13.47 17.80
C ILE A 64 3.56 12.66 16.50
N VAL A 65 4.76 12.40 15.99
CA VAL A 65 4.95 11.72 14.69
C VAL A 65 4.36 10.33 14.70
N GLU A 66 4.53 9.57 15.78
CA GLU A 66 3.92 8.24 15.96
C GLU A 66 2.40 8.30 15.89
N SER A 67 1.77 9.29 16.55
CA SER A 67 0.31 9.44 16.54
C SER A 67 -0.21 9.69 15.13
N ARG A 68 0.53 10.45 14.30
CA ARG A 68 0.15 10.72 12.91
C ARG A 68 0.29 9.49 12.02
N ILE A 69 1.35 8.70 12.18
CA ILE A 69 1.49 7.41 11.48
C ILE A 69 0.41 6.44 11.90
N SER A 70 0.14 6.28 13.20
CA SER A 70 -0.88 5.38 13.73
C SER A 70 -2.27 5.70 13.19
N ARG A 71 -2.55 6.99 12.96
CA ARG A 71 -3.77 7.42 12.32
C ARG A 71 -3.87 6.96 10.87
N LEU A 72 -2.83 7.19 10.04
CA LEU A 72 -2.80 6.73 8.65
C LEU A 72 -2.91 5.20 8.54
N LEU A 73 -2.26 4.48 9.46
CA LEU A 73 -2.40 3.03 9.57
C LEU A 73 -3.83 2.61 9.92
N GLY A 74 -4.49 3.33 10.83
CA GLY A 74 -5.89 3.10 11.19
C GLY A 74 -6.85 3.39 10.04
N GLU A 75 -6.62 4.42 9.24
CA GLU A 75 -7.39 4.73 8.02
C GLU A 75 -7.21 3.62 6.98
N MET A 76 -5.96 3.19 6.73
CA MET A 76 -5.66 2.11 5.80
C MET A 76 -6.24 0.77 6.24
N SER A 77 -6.26 0.48 7.55
CA SER A 77 -6.84 -0.75 8.10
C SER A 77 -8.34 -0.86 7.85
N LYS A 78 -9.03 0.27 7.68
CA LYS A 78 -10.46 0.32 7.33
C LYS A 78 -10.72 0.21 5.83
N GLN A 79 -9.70 0.41 5.01
CA GLN A 79 -9.83 0.33 3.55
C GLN A 79 -9.58 -1.10 3.07
N GLU A 80 -10.50 -1.61 2.27
CA GLU A 80 -10.35 -2.89 1.60
C GLU A 80 -9.78 -2.64 0.20
N PRO A 81 -8.77 -3.41 -0.25
CA PRO A 81 -8.28 -3.29 -1.61
C PRO A 81 -9.37 -3.70 -2.59
N ASP A 82 -9.67 -2.83 -3.54
CA ASP A 82 -10.53 -3.16 -4.67
C ASP A 82 -9.68 -3.81 -5.76
N ILE A 83 -10.03 -5.05 -6.09
CA ILE A 83 -9.25 -5.89 -7.00
C ILE A 83 -10.08 -6.12 -8.24
N LEU A 84 -9.49 -5.82 -9.38
CA LEU A 84 -10.06 -6.07 -10.69
C LEU A 84 -9.09 -6.94 -11.49
N VAL A 85 -9.58 -8.06 -12.01
CA VAL A 85 -8.83 -8.94 -12.91
C VAL A 85 -9.43 -8.81 -14.30
N THR A 86 -8.63 -8.35 -15.25
CA THR A 86 -9.03 -8.17 -16.64
C THR A 86 -8.13 -9.01 -17.56
N ALA A 87 -8.68 -9.45 -18.68
CA ALA A 87 -7.89 -10.04 -19.74
C ALA A 87 -7.58 -8.98 -20.80
N ASP A 88 -6.34 -9.00 -21.30
CA ASP A 88 -5.95 -8.16 -22.44
C ASP A 88 -6.58 -8.65 -23.74
N ASP A 89 -6.94 -9.92 -23.80
CA ASP A 89 -7.61 -10.57 -24.92
C ASP A 89 -8.79 -11.43 -24.42
N GLU A 90 -10.02 -11.02 -24.75
CA GLU A 90 -11.25 -11.69 -24.34
C GLU A 90 -11.36 -13.15 -24.85
N PHE A 91 -10.58 -13.49 -25.90
CA PHE A 91 -10.60 -14.81 -26.51
C PHE A 91 -9.73 -15.87 -25.81
N GLN A 92 -8.82 -15.46 -24.91
CA GLN A 92 -7.86 -16.40 -24.29
C GLN A 92 -8.30 -16.93 -22.94
N ASN A 93 -9.22 -16.27 -22.25
CA ASN A 93 -9.67 -16.67 -20.92
C ASN A 93 -11.20 -16.57 -20.78
N ASP A 94 -11.78 -17.59 -20.18
CA ASP A 94 -13.20 -17.60 -19.85
C ASP A 94 -13.52 -16.54 -18.78
N TRP A 95 -14.56 -15.74 -19.00
CA TRP A 95 -15.02 -14.70 -18.06
C TRP A 95 -15.29 -15.27 -16.66
N LEU A 96 -15.82 -16.50 -16.57
CA LEU A 96 -16.11 -17.16 -15.30
C LEU A 96 -14.81 -17.41 -14.51
N THR A 97 -13.75 -17.86 -15.19
CA THR A 97 -12.42 -18.06 -14.59
C THR A 97 -11.85 -16.76 -14.04
N LEU A 98 -11.94 -15.67 -14.81
CA LEU A 98 -11.48 -14.35 -14.37
C LEU A 98 -12.22 -13.89 -13.12
N LYS A 99 -13.55 -14.06 -13.10
CA LYS A 99 -14.37 -13.69 -11.95
C LYS A 99 -14.05 -14.51 -10.70
N VAL A 100 -13.81 -15.81 -10.86
CA VAL A 100 -13.39 -16.69 -9.75
C VAL A 100 -12.02 -16.28 -9.20
N VAL A 101 -11.04 -15.97 -10.07
CA VAL A 101 -9.72 -15.48 -9.64
C VAL A 101 -9.84 -14.15 -8.90
N GLU A 102 -10.66 -13.21 -9.39
CA GLU A 102 -10.91 -11.93 -8.74
C GLU A 102 -11.51 -12.11 -7.34
N MET A 103 -12.58 -12.91 -7.24
CA MET A 103 -13.27 -13.20 -5.98
C MET A 103 -12.36 -13.95 -4.99
N HIS A 104 -11.46 -14.80 -5.49
CA HIS A 104 -10.46 -15.47 -4.66
C HIS A 104 -9.38 -14.51 -4.14
N LEU A 105 -8.87 -13.61 -4.98
CA LEU A 105 -7.93 -12.58 -4.55
C LEU A 105 -8.55 -11.64 -3.50
N ARG A 106 -9.82 -11.27 -3.65
CA ARG A 106 -10.55 -10.50 -2.63
C ARG A 106 -10.58 -11.25 -1.30
N HIS A 107 -10.95 -12.55 -1.34
CA HIS A 107 -10.91 -13.39 -0.15
C HIS A 107 -9.53 -13.43 0.48
N LEU A 108 -8.48 -13.63 -0.32
CA LEU A 108 -7.09 -13.68 0.14
C LEU A 108 -6.67 -12.40 0.87
N PHE A 109 -6.95 -11.23 0.28
CA PHE A 109 -6.54 -9.96 0.88
C PHE A 109 -7.37 -9.56 2.11
N LEU A 110 -8.59 -10.12 2.27
CA LEU A 110 -9.43 -9.88 3.45
C LEU A 110 -9.19 -10.88 4.58
N ASP A 111 -8.41 -11.93 4.32
CA ASP A 111 -8.00 -12.88 5.36
C ASP A 111 -7.17 -12.19 6.44
N ILE A 112 -7.30 -12.67 7.70
CA ILE A 112 -6.70 -12.03 8.88
C ILE A 112 -5.18 -11.95 8.75
N ASP A 113 -4.52 -13.02 8.30
CA ASP A 113 -3.07 -13.07 8.20
C ASP A 113 -2.56 -12.09 7.13
N ASN A 114 -3.23 -12.04 5.99
CA ASN A 114 -2.89 -11.09 4.93
C ASN A 114 -3.22 -9.63 5.30
N HIS A 115 -4.26 -9.40 6.10
CA HIS A 115 -4.55 -8.08 6.66
C HIS A 115 -3.42 -7.62 7.58
N HIS A 116 -2.91 -8.49 8.46
CA HIS A 116 -1.77 -8.19 9.32
C HIS A 116 -0.50 -7.90 8.50
N THR A 117 -0.21 -8.74 7.50
CA THR A 117 0.91 -8.55 6.57
C THR A 117 0.83 -7.19 5.87
N ARG A 118 -0.33 -6.81 5.33
CA ARG A 118 -0.55 -5.51 4.69
C ARG A 118 -0.32 -4.34 5.66
N TYR A 119 -0.84 -4.47 6.88
CA TYR A 119 -0.65 -3.47 7.93
C TYR A 119 0.83 -3.25 8.25
N GLN A 120 1.59 -4.34 8.43
CA GLN A 120 3.02 -4.27 8.75
C GLN A 120 3.83 -3.67 7.59
N VAL A 121 3.57 -4.09 6.34
CA VAL A 121 4.27 -3.54 5.18
C VAL A 121 3.94 -2.06 4.97
N TYR A 122 2.70 -1.64 5.19
CA TYR A 122 2.35 -0.22 5.09
C TYR A 122 3.00 0.61 6.20
N LYS A 123 3.13 0.04 7.41
CA LYS A 123 3.90 0.62 8.51
C LYS A 123 5.37 0.83 8.12
N ASP A 124 6.00 -0.18 7.50
CA ASP A 124 7.37 -0.10 6.99
C ASP A 124 7.53 1.01 5.95
N VAL A 125 6.58 1.10 5.02
CA VAL A 125 6.59 2.12 3.95
C VAL A 125 6.46 3.54 4.53
N LEU A 126 5.58 3.77 5.50
CA LEU A 126 5.37 5.08 6.11
C LEU A 126 6.54 5.49 7.01
N ALA A 127 6.98 4.60 7.90
CA ALA A 127 7.98 4.90 8.90
C ALA A 127 9.42 4.67 8.39
N GLY A 128 9.66 3.61 7.62
CA GLY A 128 10.98 3.24 7.09
C GLY A 128 11.26 3.78 5.69
N GLY A 129 10.22 4.12 4.92
CA GLY A 129 10.31 4.62 3.54
C GLY A 129 10.14 3.56 2.46
N PHE A 130 10.25 2.29 2.79
CA PHE A 130 9.98 1.16 1.89
C PHE A 130 9.64 -0.09 2.70
N GLY A 131 8.96 -1.03 2.07
CA GLY A 131 8.65 -2.34 2.61
C GLY A 131 8.95 -3.44 1.60
N VAL A 132 8.83 -4.70 1.99
CA VAL A 132 9.02 -5.84 1.09
C VAL A 132 7.92 -6.87 1.32
N LEU A 133 7.28 -7.31 0.23
CA LEU A 133 6.38 -8.44 0.18
C LEU A 133 7.08 -9.64 -0.47
N LYS A 134 6.79 -10.82 0.04
CA LYS A 134 7.24 -12.10 -0.51
C LYS A 134 6.04 -12.93 -0.91
N VAL A 135 6.06 -13.46 -2.12
CA VAL A 135 5.07 -14.44 -2.60
C VAL A 135 5.78 -15.78 -2.73
N PHE A 136 5.32 -16.77 -2.01
CA PHE A 136 5.96 -18.09 -1.97
C PHE A 136 4.94 -19.21 -1.83
N THR A 137 5.37 -20.43 -2.08
CA THR A 137 4.55 -21.63 -1.94
C THR A 137 5.00 -22.43 -0.74
N ASP A 138 4.03 -22.93 0.01
CA ASP A 138 4.24 -23.75 1.20
C ASP A 138 3.15 -24.81 1.29
N TYR A 139 3.31 -25.80 2.14
CA TYR A 139 2.24 -26.76 2.42
C TYR A 139 1.11 -26.08 3.24
N ALA A 140 -0.14 -26.48 2.98
CA ALA A 140 -1.29 -25.92 3.68
C ALA A 140 -1.19 -26.11 5.20
N ASN A 141 -0.69 -27.27 5.62
CA ASN A 141 -0.33 -27.60 7.01
C ASN A 141 0.65 -28.78 7.01
N ALA A 142 1.22 -29.10 8.17
CA ALA A 142 2.21 -30.17 8.33
C ALA A 142 1.72 -31.57 7.90
N MET A 143 0.41 -31.81 7.86
CA MET A 143 -0.20 -33.07 7.47
C MET A 143 -0.81 -33.03 6.06
N SER A 144 -0.69 -31.93 5.35
CA SER A 144 -1.23 -31.75 3.99
C SER A 144 -0.17 -32.01 2.94
N MET A 145 -0.55 -32.66 1.85
CA MET A 145 0.25 -32.73 0.63
C MET A 145 -0.09 -31.59 -0.35
N GLU A 146 -1.09 -30.79 -0.03
CA GLU A 146 -1.49 -29.66 -0.88
C GLU A 146 -0.60 -28.45 -0.62
N GLN A 147 -0.06 -27.90 -1.70
CA GLN A 147 0.66 -26.64 -1.66
C GLN A 147 -0.31 -25.47 -1.79
N VAL A 148 -0.07 -24.43 -1.02
CA VAL A 148 -0.78 -23.16 -1.06
C VAL A 148 0.21 -22.05 -1.36
N ILE A 149 -0.29 -21.01 -2.02
CA ILE A 149 0.49 -19.79 -2.29
C ILE A 149 0.21 -18.83 -1.16
N LYS A 150 1.26 -18.27 -0.57
CA LYS A 150 1.20 -17.32 0.55
C LYS A 150 1.82 -16.00 0.15
N ILE A 151 1.29 -14.92 0.71
CA ILE A 151 1.87 -13.58 0.63
C ILE A 151 2.25 -13.19 2.06
N ASP A 152 3.51 -12.84 2.28
CA ASP A 152 4.00 -12.47 3.60
C ASP A 152 4.92 -11.25 3.54
N ARG A 153 5.18 -10.64 4.69
CA ARG A 153 6.17 -9.59 4.86
C ARG A 153 7.57 -10.21 4.96
N ALA A 154 8.48 -9.74 4.14
CA ALA A 154 9.90 -10.00 4.34
C ALA A 154 10.55 -8.81 5.07
N GLU A 155 11.59 -9.08 5.89
CA GLU A 155 12.28 -8.00 6.61
C GLU A 155 13.01 -7.09 5.61
N PRO A 156 12.63 -5.80 5.50
CA PRO A 156 13.13 -4.94 4.43
C PRO A 156 14.64 -4.80 4.40
N THR A 157 15.29 -4.80 5.56
CA THR A 157 16.75 -4.64 5.69
C THR A 157 17.55 -5.90 5.37
N LEU A 158 16.86 -7.05 5.31
CA LEU A 158 17.46 -8.35 4.97
C LEU A 158 17.16 -8.77 3.51
N CYS A 159 16.45 -7.93 2.74
CA CYS A 159 16.14 -8.19 1.34
C CYS A 159 17.08 -7.40 0.42
N VAL A 160 17.69 -8.10 -0.52
CA VAL A 160 18.64 -7.51 -1.48
C VAL A 160 18.08 -7.58 -2.89
N PHE A 161 18.13 -6.45 -3.60
CA PHE A 161 17.63 -6.32 -4.96
C PHE A 161 18.74 -5.95 -5.94
N ASP A 162 18.49 -6.22 -7.22
CA ASP A 162 19.39 -5.81 -8.27
C ASP A 162 19.41 -4.27 -8.39
N LYS A 163 20.61 -3.70 -8.28
CA LYS A 163 20.83 -2.25 -8.40
C LYS A 163 20.45 -1.65 -9.76
N VAL A 164 20.37 -2.49 -10.80
CA VAL A 164 20.04 -2.07 -12.18
C VAL A 164 18.53 -1.98 -12.39
N ALA A 165 17.73 -2.56 -11.50
CA ALA A 165 16.28 -2.54 -11.60
C ALA A 165 15.71 -1.12 -11.52
N LYS A 166 14.85 -0.77 -12.50
CA LYS A 166 14.29 0.58 -12.69
C LYS A 166 12.87 0.74 -12.18
N TYR A 167 12.08 -0.35 -12.22
CA TYR A 167 10.71 -0.30 -11.76
C TYR A 167 10.64 -0.12 -10.24
N SER A 168 9.61 0.55 -9.75
CA SER A 168 9.38 0.77 -8.32
C SER A 168 9.39 -0.54 -7.54
N HIS A 169 8.74 -1.58 -8.07
CA HIS A 169 8.65 -2.91 -7.46
C HIS A 169 9.87 -3.81 -7.72
N LYS A 170 10.93 -3.34 -8.40
CA LYS A 170 12.18 -4.08 -8.74
C LYS A 170 11.99 -5.40 -9.50
N GLY A 171 10.81 -5.64 -10.06
CA GLY A 171 10.52 -6.87 -10.81
C GLY A 171 11.26 -7.01 -12.15
N ASP A 172 11.86 -5.95 -12.68
CA ASP A 172 12.73 -5.94 -13.88
C ASP A 172 14.18 -6.35 -13.57
N GLY A 173 14.55 -6.48 -12.29
CA GLY A 173 15.88 -6.95 -11.89
C GLY A 173 16.20 -8.35 -12.38
N GLN A 174 17.49 -8.71 -12.43
CA GLN A 174 17.96 -10.04 -12.79
C GLN A 174 17.96 -11.01 -11.60
N PHE A 175 18.02 -10.47 -10.39
CA PHE A 175 18.02 -11.26 -9.16
C PHE A 175 17.37 -10.51 -8.00
N CYS A 176 16.95 -11.28 -7.01
CA CYS A 176 16.68 -10.80 -5.67
C CYS A 176 17.14 -11.85 -4.66
N ALA A 177 17.35 -11.45 -3.42
CA ALA A 177 17.74 -12.35 -2.35
C ALA A 177 17.13 -11.93 -1.03
N GLU A 178 16.74 -12.91 -0.22
CA GLU A 178 16.34 -12.74 1.17
C GLU A 178 17.39 -13.38 2.08
N LEU A 179 17.81 -12.66 3.11
CA LEU A 179 18.85 -13.07 4.04
C LEU A 179 18.20 -13.50 5.36
N PHE A 180 18.60 -14.63 5.87
CA PHE A 180 18.13 -15.18 7.14
C PHE A 180 19.32 -15.30 8.10
N PRO A 181 19.40 -14.47 9.15
CA PRO A 181 20.38 -14.67 10.20
C PRO A 181 19.97 -15.88 11.06
N LYS A 182 20.87 -16.85 11.19
CA LYS A 182 20.72 -18.00 12.09
C LYS A 182 21.94 -18.14 12.97
N SER A 183 21.76 -18.60 14.20
CA SER A 183 22.87 -19.04 15.02
C SER A 183 23.54 -20.27 14.41
N LYS A 184 24.81 -20.43 14.65
CA LYS A 184 25.58 -21.58 14.17
C LYS A 184 24.99 -22.90 14.67
N ASP A 185 24.51 -22.92 15.92
CA ASP A 185 23.98 -24.12 16.56
C ASP A 185 22.63 -24.49 15.91
N GLU A 186 21.69 -23.55 15.74
CA GLU A 186 20.44 -23.78 15.03
C GLU A 186 20.65 -24.20 13.57
N PHE A 187 21.66 -23.64 12.90
CA PHE A 187 22.01 -24.03 11.55
C PHE A 187 22.51 -25.49 11.49
N GLN A 188 23.32 -25.88 12.47
CA GLN A 188 23.90 -27.21 12.52
C GLN A 188 22.88 -28.29 12.87
N GLU A 189 21.86 -27.95 13.67
CA GLU A 189 20.69 -28.80 13.92
C GLU A 189 19.86 -29.04 12.64
N GLU A 190 19.62 -27.97 11.85
CA GLU A 190 18.84 -28.06 10.59
C GLU A 190 19.63 -28.76 9.46
N TYR A 191 20.95 -28.50 9.40
CA TYR A 191 21.85 -29.03 8.35
C TYR A 191 23.05 -29.78 8.96
N PRO A 192 22.87 -30.94 9.59
CA PRO A 192 23.96 -31.65 10.29
C PRO A 192 25.09 -32.09 9.36
N ASP A 193 24.81 -32.30 8.08
CA ASP A 193 25.78 -32.75 7.08
C ASP A 193 26.67 -31.62 6.54
N ILE A 194 26.45 -30.37 6.93
CA ILE A 194 27.15 -29.20 6.39
C ILE A 194 28.22 -28.74 7.38
N PRO A 195 29.52 -28.83 7.04
CA PRO A 195 30.59 -28.41 7.94
C PRO A 195 30.64 -26.87 8.02
N VAL A 196 30.43 -26.32 9.20
CA VAL A 196 30.49 -24.87 9.50
C VAL A 196 31.84 -24.46 10.13
N ASN A 197 32.65 -25.44 10.53
CA ASN A 197 33.92 -25.21 11.29
C ASN A 197 34.99 -24.47 10.48
N THR A 198 34.81 -24.31 9.15
CA THR A 198 35.75 -23.61 8.27
C THR A 198 35.43 -22.10 8.14
N LEU A 199 34.34 -21.65 8.75
CA LEU A 199 33.89 -20.25 8.63
C LEU A 199 34.60 -19.37 9.66
N SER A 200 34.98 -18.17 9.23
CA SER A 200 35.60 -17.17 10.11
C SER A 200 34.56 -16.13 10.52
N PHE A 201 34.22 -16.10 11.80
CA PHE A 201 33.28 -15.14 12.36
C PHE A 201 34.00 -13.84 12.71
N ARG A 202 33.61 -12.74 12.06
CA ARG A 202 34.19 -11.43 12.28
C ARG A 202 33.43 -10.66 13.36
N ARG A 203 34.14 -9.99 14.25
CA ARG A 203 33.55 -9.05 15.23
C ARG A 203 33.38 -7.64 14.67
N ASP A 204 33.89 -7.37 13.48
CA ASP A 204 33.88 -6.04 12.88
C ASP A 204 32.61 -5.91 11.98
N PHE A 205 31.83 -4.88 12.28
CA PHE A 205 30.57 -4.55 11.57
C PHE A 205 30.77 -3.55 10.40
N SER A 206 32.00 -3.31 9.97
CA SER A 206 32.34 -2.33 8.93
C SER A 206 31.97 -2.75 7.51
N GLY A 207 30.84 -3.44 7.30
CA GLY A 207 30.35 -3.84 5.98
C GLY A 207 29.51 -5.09 5.99
N PHE A 208 29.12 -5.57 4.79
CA PHE A 208 28.38 -6.81 4.64
C PHE A 208 29.27 -8.04 4.93
N ASN A 209 28.90 -8.82 5.92
CA ASN A 209 29.57 -10.05 6.31
C ASN A 209 28.58 -11.22 6.28
N TRP A 210 28.99 -12.33 5.66
CA TRP A 210 28.18 -13.57 5.62
C TRP A 210 28.15 -14.31 6.96
N SER A 211 29.16 -14.10 7.79
CA SER A 211 29.29 -14.69 9.12
C SER A 211 29.89 -13.65 10.08
N TYR A 212 29.26 -13.43 11.21
CA TYR A 212 29.64 -12.42 12.18
C TYR A 212 29.32 -12.86 13.62
N MET A 213 29.90 -12.21 14.59
CA MET A 213 29.57 -12.40 16.00
C MET A 213 28.68 -11.29 16.49
N ASN A 214 27.59 -11.66 17.14
CA ASN A 214 26.69 -10.75 17.85
C ASN A 214 26.61 -11.22 19.31
N ASP A 215 26.98 -10.36 20.27
CA ASP A 215 26.93 -10.65 21.72
C ASP A 215 27.43 -12.07 22.10
N ASN A 216 28.58 -12.46 21.58
CA ASN A 216 29.22 -13.79 21.74
C ASN A 216 28.48 -14.96 20.99
N THR A 217 27.46 -14.70 20.22
CA THR A 217 26.80 -15.71 19.39
C THR A 217 27.35 -15.66 17.97
N GLU A 218 27.79 -16.80 17.45
CA GLU A 218 28.20 -16.96 16.04
C GLU A 218 26.98 -17.03 15.14
N ILE A 219 26.80 -15.98 14.30
CA ILE A 219 25.64 -15.86 13.39
C ILE A 219 26.09 -16.08 11.94
N LEU A 220 25.31 -16.87 11.22
CA LEU A 220 25.43 -17.15 9.79
C LEU A 220 24.28 -16.48 9.03
N LEU A 221 24.60 -15.84 7.91
CA LEU A 221 23.58 -15.42 6.95
C LEU A 221 23.34 -16.53 5.92
N ILE A 222 22.13 -17.03 5.88
CA ILE A 222 21.63 -17.90 4.81
C ILE A 222 20.95 -16.98 3.80
N ALA A 223 21.27 -17.13 2.52
CA ALA A 223 20.57 -16.37 1.48
C ALA A 223 19.75 -17.29 0.60
N ASP A 224 18.45 -17.01 0.48
CA ASP A 224 17.60 -17.52 -0.58
C ASP A 224 17.72 -16.55 -1.78
N TYR A 225 18.55 -16.93 -2.74
CA TYR A 225 18.86 -16.15 -3.91
C TYR A 225 18.07 -16.64 -5.11
N TYR A 226 17.32 -15.76 -5.75
CA TYR A 226 16.50 -16.00 -6.93
C TYR A 226 17.13 -15.31 -8.14
N GLU A 227 17.37 -16.06 -9.21
CA GLU A 227 17.96 -15.54 -10.45
C GLU A 227 17.06 -15.82 -11.65
N LYS A 228 16.84 -14.80 -12.49
CA LYS A 228 16.21 -14.97 -13.80
C LYS A 228 17.16 -15.65 -14.76
N ILE A 229 16.74 -16.77 -15.31
CA ILE A 229 17.45 -17.51 -16.33
C ILE A 229 16.63 -17.48 -17.62
N LYS A 230 17.24 -17.00 -18.69
CA LYS A 230 16.61 -16.98 -20.01
C LYS A 230 16.67 -18.36 -20.63
N LYS A 231 15.50 -18.96 -20.87
CA LYS A 231 15.34 -20.25 -21.58
C LYS A 231 14.76 -19.97 -22.97
N GLU A 232 15.47 -20.37 -24.01
CA GLU A 232 14.92 -20.39 -25.37
C GLU A 232 13.88 -21.50 -25.47
N VAL A 233 12.65 -21.15 -25.86
CA VAL A 233 11.52 -22.07 -25.94
C VAL A 233 10.85 -21.87 -27.29
N THR A 234 10.40 -22.96 -27.92
CA THR A 234 9.58 -22.89 -29.13
C THR A 234 8.10 -22.89 -28.72
N ILE A 235 7.37 -21.88 -29.18
CA ILE A 235 5.92 -21.77 -28.98
C ILE A 235 5.20 -22.14 -30.25
N VAL A 236 4.03 -22.75 -30.08
CA VAL A 236 3.11 -23.16 -31.14
C VAL A 236 1.73 -22.60 -30.85
N LYS A 237 1.00 -22.23 -31.89
CA LYS A 237 -0.41 -21.86 -31.82
C LYS A 237 -1.23 -23.09 -32.19
N VAL A 238 -2.16 -23.47 -31.34
CA VAL A 238 -2.94 -24.68 -31.48
C VAL A 238 -4.41 -24.29 -31.61
N ARG A 239 -5.15 -24.99 -32.48
CA ARG A 239 -6.58 -24.80 -32.65
C ARG A 239 -7.30 -25.18 -31.35
N ASP A 240 -8.19 -24.34 -30.92
CA ASP A 240 -9.05 -24.57 -29.77
C ASP A 240 -10.51 -24.46 -30.24
N ASP A 241 -11.32 -25.46 -29.99
CA ASP A 241 -12.72 -25.46 -30.44
C ASP A 241 -13.56 -24.35 -29.76
N ASN A 242 -13.11 -23.88 -28.62
CA ASN A 242 -13.74 -22.80 -27.87
C ASN A 242 -13.20 -21.40 -28.23
N ASN A 243 -12.13 -21.33 -29.05
CA ASN A 243 -11.47 -20.08 -29.36
C ASN A 243 -11.03 -20.04 -30.84
N GLU A 244 -11.69 -19.21 -31.66
CA GLU A 244 -11.36 -19.04 -33.08
C GLU A 244 -9.90 -18.57 -33.29
N MET A 245 -9.32 -17.85 -32.35
CA MET A 245 -7.94 -17.36 -32.40
C MET A 245 -6.91 -18.45 -32.07
N GLY A 246 -7.31 -19.56 -31.44
CA GLY A 246 -6.44 -20.65 -31.02
C GLY A 246 -5.59 -20.29 -29.80
N LYS A 247 -5.16 -21.30 -29.04
CA LYS A 247 -4.36 -21.19 -27.81
C LYS A 247 -2.86 -21.26 -28.12
N VAL A 248 -2.07 -20.38 -27.53
CA VAL A 248 -0.58 -20.40 -27.66
C VAL A 248 0.00 -21.23 -26.51
N MET A 249 0.83 -22.20 -26.81
CA MET A 249 1.51 -23.02 -25.82
C MET A 249 2.93 -23.37 -26.23
N THR A 250 3.74 -23.89 -25.30
CA THR A 250 5.08 -24.38 -25.63
C THR A 250 5.00 -25.68 -26.41
N LEU A 251 5.94 -25.90 -27.33
CA LEU A 251 6.04 -27.12 -28.11
C LEU A 251 6.18 -28.37 -27.19
N GLU A 252 6.86 -28.23 -26.06
CA GLU A 252 6.98 -29.30 -25.06
C GLU A 252 5.60 -29.68 -24.45
N LYS A 253 4.77 -28.67 -24.12
CA LYS A 253 3.40 -28.88 -23.60
C LYS A 253 2.49 -29.49 -24.67
N TYR A 254 2.62 -29.01 -25.91
CA TYR A 254 1.86 -29.52 -27.05
C TYR A 254 2.19 -31.00 -27.33
N ASN A 255 3.46 -31.38 -27.36
CA ASN A 255 3.87 -32.73 -27.59
C ASN A 255 3.38 -33.67 -26.49
N LYS A 256 3.47 -33.27 -25.21
CA LYS A 256 2.89 -34.03 -24.09
C LYS A 256 1.38 -34.20 -24.23
N MET A 257 0.68 -33.17 -24.63
CA MET A 257 -0.76 -33.24 -24.83
C MET A 257 -1.13 -34.21 -25.95
N ILE A 258 -0.32 -34.27 -27.02
CA ILE A 258 -0.50 -35.26 -28.10
C ILE A 258 -0.20 -36.69 -27.63
N ASP A 259 0.87 -36.88 -26.86
CA ASP A 259 1.26 -38.17 -26.32
C ASP A 259 0.22 -38.74 -25.32
N GLU A 260 -0.51 -37.87 -24.64
CA GLU A 260 -1.58 -38.21 -23.69
C GLU A 260 -2.99 -38.19 -24.35
N TRP A 261 -3.08 -37.90 -25.67
CA TRP A 261 -4.37 -37.78 -26.39
C TRP A 261 -4.97 -39.15 -26.67
N ASP A 262 -6.27 -39.31 -26.36
CA ASP A 262 -7.01 -40.53 -26.68
C ASP A 262 -7.21 -40.66 -28.20
N ASP A 263 -6.98 -41.87 -28.78
CA ASP A 263 -7.07 -42.15 -30.22
C ASP A 263 -8.48 -41.97 -30.82
N ILE A 264 -9.48 -41.61 -30.01
CA ILE A 264 -10.90 -41.51 -30.43
C ILE A 264 -11.19 -40.19 -31.19
N THR A 265 -10.46 -39.11 -30.90
CA THR A 265 -10.65 -37.82 -31.53
C THR A 265 -9.36 -37.28 -32.13
N MET A 266 -9.44 -36.49 -33.23
CA MET A 266 -8.24 -35.90 -33.79
C MET A 266 -7.63 -34.88 -32.80
N PRO A 267 -6.30 -34.93 -32.58
CA PRO A 267 -5.63 -33.96 -31.73
C PRO A 267 -5.72 -32.55 -32.32
N PRO A 268 -5.74 -31.50 -31.49
CA PRO A 268 -5.83 -30.12 -31.94
C PRO A 268 -4.69 -29.78 -32.90
N ALA A 269 -5.02 -29.28 -34.09
CA ALA A 269 -4.05 -28.99 -35.13
C ALA A 269 -3.26 -27.71 -34.82
N GLN A 270 -1.95 -27.71 -35.17
CA GLN A 270 -1.15 -26.48 -35.13
C GLN A 270 -1.60 -25.46 -36.16
N ILE A 271 -1.69 -24.20 -35.75
CA ILE A 271 -1.98 -23.06 -36.63
C ILE A 271 -0.67 -22.28 -36.87
N GLY A 272 -0.22 -22.22 -38.11
CA GLY A 272 0.96 -21.48 -38.48
C GLY A 272 2.28 -22.19 -38.16
N LYS A 273 3.39 -21.43 -38.23
CA LYS A 273 4.74 -21.96 -38.00
C LYS A 273 5.16 -21.79 -36.54
N PRO A 274 5.85 -22.77 -35.94
CA PRO A 274 6.44 -22.63 -34.61
C PRO A 274 7.38 -21.40 -34.56
N ARG A 275 7.33 -20.67 -33.43
CA ARG A 275 8.16 -19.49 -33.19
C ARG A 275 9.07 -19.74 -31.99
N LYS A 276 10.35 -19.44 -32.12
CA LYS A 276 11.28 -19.41 -30.99
C LYS A 276 11.08 -18.12 -30.20
N THR A 277 11.01 -18.23 -28.90
CA THR A 277 10.91 -17.11 -27.95
C THR A 277 11.80 -17.38 -26.75
N ILE A 278 12.04 -16.35 -25.95
CA ILE A 278 12.82 -16.44 -24.72
C ILE A 278 11.83 -16.26 -23.58
N LEU A 279 11.73 -17.26 -22.71
CA LEU A 279 10.97 -17.18 -21.47
C LEU A 279 11.92 -17.03 -20.30
N ASP A 280 11.57 -16.18 -19.36
CA ASP A 280 12.26 -16.06 -18.09
C ASP A 280 11.81 -17.20 -17.16
N ARG A 281 12.77 -17.91 -16.59
CA ARG A 281 12.57 -18.89 -15.53
C ARG A 281 13.35 -18.44 -14.30
N ILE A 282 12.78 -18.61 -13.13
CA ILE A 282 13.43 -18.27 -11.88
C ILE A 282 14.02 -19.54 -11.26
N ASP A 283 15.33 -19.53 -10.98
CA ASP A 283 16.00 -20.57 -10.24
C ASP A 283 16.31 -20.06 -8.83
N ARG A 284 16.05 -20.90 -7.81
CA ARG A 284 16.38 -20.61 -6.40
C ARG A 284 17.66 -21.31 -6.00
N TYR A 285 18.54 -20.56 -5.37
CA TYR A 285 19.77 -21.05 -4.74
C TYR A 285 19.74 -20.66 -3.25
N ARG A 286 19.81 -21.64 -2.37
CA ARG A 286 20.04 -21.40 -0.95
C ARG A 286 21.53 -21.52 -0.69
N VAL A 287 22.14 -20.43 -0.21
CA VAL A 287 23.60 -20.35 -0.08
C VAL A 287 24.00 -19.82 1.29
N ILE A 288 25.18 -20.24 1.75
CA ILE A 288 25.93 -19.65 2.87
C ILE A 288 27.29 -19.17 2.34
N ASP A 289 28.12 -18.65 3.23
CA ASP A 289 29.41 -18.06 2.88
C ASP A 289 30.31 -18.97 2.02
N ASN A 290 30.37 -20.28 2.32
CA ASN A 290 31.31 -21.22 1.71
C ASN A 290 30.70 -22.19 0.69
N GLN A 291 29.35 -22.32 0.62
CA GLN A 291 28.74 -23.31 -0.27
C GLN A 291 27.27 -23.02 -0.63
N VAL A 292 26.83 -23.68 -1.69
CA VAL A 292 25.42 -23.78 -2.09
C VAL A 292 24.81 -24.96 -1.34
N ILE A 293 23.80 -24.71 -0.52
CA ILE A 293 23.07 -25.72 0.27
C ILE A 293 22.05 -26.44 -0.61
N GLU A 294 21.24 -25.65 -1.31
CA GLU A 294 20.11 -26.15 -2.09
C GLU A 294 20.01 -25.43 -3.42
N TYR A 295 19.61 -26.15 -4.45
CA TYR A 295 19.24 -25.61 -5.75
C TYR A 295 17.89 -26.17 -6.18
N VAL A 296 16.97 -25.29 -6.55
CA VAL A 296 15.64 -25.65 -7.01
C VAL A 296 15.31 -24.86 -8.28
N GLN A 297 14.88 -25.58 -9.31
CA GLN A 297 14.22 -24.96 -10.45
C GLN A 297 12.78 -24.69 -10.04
N THR A 298 12.41 -23.42 -9.98
CA THR A 298 11.05 -23.03 -9.59
C THR A 298 10.17 -22.87 -10.83
N ASP A 299 8.87 -22.97 -10.64
CA ASP A 299 7.86 -22.66 -11.68
C ASP A 299 7.52 -21.16 -11.75
N TYR A 300 8.25 -20.31 -11.03
CA TYR A 300 8.03 -18.88 -11.04
C TYR A 300 8.44 -18.25 -12.38
N SER A 301 7.58 -17.44 -12.95
CA SER A 301 7.91 -16.58 -14.10
C SER A 301 8.42 -15.20 -13.66
N MET A 302 8.18 -14.82 -12.41
CA MET A 302 8.51 -13.51 -11.84
C MET A 302 9.29 -13.67 -10.53
N LEU A 303 10.14 -12.68 -10.22
CA LEU A 303 10.86 -12.67 -8.95
C LEU A 303 9.88 -12.60 -7.77
N PRO A 304 10.06 -13.43 -6.71
CA PRO A 304 9.08 -13.58 -5.64
C PRO A 304 9.12 -12.47 -4.60
N LEU A 305 10.17 -11.64 -4.57
CA LEU A 305 10.28 -10.49 -3.68
C LEU A 305 9.82 -9.23 -4.40
N VAL A 306 8.92 -8.51 -3.79
CA VAL A 306 8.35 -7.26 -4.29
C VAL A 306 8.81 -6.11 -3.40
N PHE A 307 9.60 -5.20 -3.94
CA PHE A 307 9.96 -3.97 -3.27
C PHE A 307 8.76 -3.01 -3.30
N VAL A 308 8.32 -2.59 -2.14
CA VAL A 308 7.20 -1.65 -1.97
C VAL A 308 7.79 -0.28 -1.68
N ASP A 309 7.81 0.56 -2.70
CA ASP A 309 8.42 1.90 -2.63
C ASP A 309 7.43 2.93 -2.05
N GLY A 310 7.84 3.64 -1.04
CA GLY A 310 7.05 4.75 -0.50
C GLY A 310 7.23 6.01 -1.35
N SER A 311 8.39 6.61 -1.23
CA SER A 311 8.77 7.80 -2.01
C SER A 311 10.27 7.80 -2.18
N SER A 312 10.75 7.47 -3.37
CA SER A 312 12.18 7.43 -3.66
C SER A 312 12.58 8.43 -4.74
N VAL A 313 13.83 8.86 -4.65
CA VAL A 313 14.45 9.79 -5.60
C VAL A 313 15.77 9.20 -6.06
N MET A 314 16.05 9.29 -7.35
CA MET A 314 17.35 8.91 -7.89
C MET A 314 18.32 10.09 -7.73
N VAL A 315 19.36 9.87 -6.95
CA VAL A 315 20.38 10.91 -6.65
C VAL A 315 21.71 10.48 -7.27
N LYS A 316 22.29 11.38 -8.07
CA LYS A 316 23.62 11.19 -8.62
C LYS A 316 24.65 11.64 -7.58
N ASP A 317 25.56 10.75 -7.21
CA ASP A 317 26.69 11.07 -6.35
C ASP A 317 27.69 11.96 -7.12
N PRO A 318 27.97 13.17 -6.67
CA PRO A 318 28.87 14.10 -7.34
C PRO A 318 30.32 13.61 -7.37
N THR A 319 30.71 12.72 -6.44
CA THR A 319 32.10 12.27 -6.28
C THR A 319 32.47 11.17 -7.26
N ASN A 320 31.56 10.19 -7.43
CA ASN A 320 31.85 9.00 -8.26
C ASN A 320 30.91 8.85 -9.46
N GLY A 321 29.97 9.77 -9.64
CA GLY A 321 28.99 9.76 -10.74
C GLY A 321 27.95 8.64 -10.68
N ASN A 322 27.97 7.80 -9.66
CA ASN A 322 27.02 6.71 -9.48
C ASN A 322 25.63 7.27 -9.14
N VAL A 323 24.61 6.69 -9.76
CA VAL A 323 23.21 7.01 -9.43
C VAL A 323 22.71 6.00 -8.42
N ARG A 324 22.19 6.48 -7.31
CA ARG A 324 21.58 5.65 -6.26
C ARG A 324 20.13 6.03 -5.99
N GLN A 325 19.33 5.06 -5.63
CA GLN A 325 18.00 5.28 -5.12
C GLN A 325 18.06 5.67 -3.65
N VAL A 326 17.40 6.78 -3.31
CA VAL A 326 17.25 7.26 -1.94
C VAL A 326 15.78 7.18 -1.57
N THR A 327 15.44 6.26 -0.67
CA THR A 327 14.08 6.14 -0.11
C THR A 327 13.89 7.16 1.00
N ARG A 328 12.71 7.77 1.08
CA ARG A 328 12.38 8.75 2.12
C ARG A 328 11.14 8.29 2.87
N PRO A 329 11.22 8.08 4.20
CA PRO A 329 10.03 7.89 5.03
C PRO A 329 9.07 9.07 4.93
N TYR A 330 7.79 8.84 5.14
CA TYR A 330 6.78 9.90 5.17
C TYR A 330 7.12 11.00 6.18
N VAL A 331 7.66 10.59 7.32
CA VAL A 331 8.04 11.47 8.42
C VAL A 331 9.43 12.12 8.28
N TYR A 332 10.12 11.92 7.14
CA TYR A 332 11.48 12.37 6.94
C TYR A 332 11.67 13.86 7.25
N ASN A 333 10.80 14.71 6.73
CA ASN A 333 10.88 16.15 6.92
C ASN A 333 10.36 16.60 8.30
N ALA A 334 9.56 15.79 8.99
CA ALA A 334 9.01 16.09 10.30
C ALA A 334 9.99 15.83 11.46
N LYS A 335 11.13 15.14 11.20
CA LYS A 335 12.11 14.81 12.24
C LYS A 335 12.64 16.06 12.97
N GLY A 336 12.87 17.16 12.25
CA GLY A 336 13.32 18.43 12.84
C GLY A 336 12.27 19.07 13.75
N ALA A 337 11.01 19.10 13.32
CA ALA A 337 9.92 19.65 14.12
C ALA A 337 9.64 18.79 15.38
N GLN A 338 9.73 17.47 15.27
CA GLN A 338 9.62 16.57 16.42
C GLN A 338 10.75 16.81 17.45
N ARG A 339 11.98 17.02 16.98
CA ARG A 339 13.12 17.38 17.87
C ARG A 339 12.89 18.72 18.57
N LEU A 340 12.37 19.72 17.85
CA LEU A 340 12.01 21.01 18.44
C LEU A 340 10.96 20.84 19.55
N LYS A 341 9.96 19.98 19.34
CA LYS A 341 8.93 19.63 20.34
C LYS A 341 9.56 19.07 21.60
N ASN A 342 10.42 18.05 21.46
CA ASN A 342 11.10 17.42 22.58
C ASN A 342 12.00 18.42 23.32
N PHE A 343 12.80 19.20 22.58
CA PHE A 343 13.70 20.20 23.15
C PHE A 343 12.96 21.26 23.96
N SER A 344 11.91 21.84 23.38
CA SER A 344 11.09 22.87 24.07
C SER A 344 10.34 22.31 25.27
N GLY A 345 9.81 21.06 25.17
CA GLY A 345 9.15 20.39 26.28
C GLY A 345 10.10 20.05 27.42
N ILE A 346 11.30 19.54 27.13
CA ILE A 346 12.36 19.29 28.13
C ILE A 346 12.79 20.61 28.78
N SER A 347 12.95 21.68 28.01
CA SER A 347 13.33 22.99 28.53
C SER A 347 12.24 23.54 29.43
N LEU A 348 10.98 23.41 29.04
CA LEU A 348 9.81 23.84 29.85
C LEU A 348 9.76 23.06 31.19
N ALA A 349 9.92 21.73 31.15
CA ALA A 349 9.95 20.91 32.34
C ALA A 349 11.11 21.29 33.30
N ASN A 350 12.29 21.53 32.73
CA ASN A 350 13.45 21.99 33.51
C ASN A 350 13.21 23.38 34.13
N GLU A 351 12.55 24.30 33.43
CA GLU A 351 12.21 25.61 34.01
C GLU A 351 11.16 25.48 35.12
N ILE A 352 10.14 24.65 34.95
CA ILE A 352 9.14 24.36 35.99
C ILE A 352 9.83 23.76 37.22
N GLU A 353 10.76 22.84 37.04
CA GLU A 353 11.54 22.24 38.15
C GLU A 353 12.38 23.29 38.86
N ASN A 354 13.07 24.13 38.09
CA ASN A 354 13.87 25.25 38.63
C ASN A 354 13.01 26.31 39.35
N GLU A 355 11.78 26.56 38.88
CA GLU A 355 10.86 27.49 39.53
C GLU A 355 10.33 26.96 40.87
N THR A 356 10.20 25.66 41.03
CA THR A 356 9.72 25.05 42.29
C THR A 356 10.82 25.01 43.36
N GLN A 357 12.10 25.12 42.96
CA GLN A 357 13.24 25.09 43.89
C GLN A 357 13.63 26.50 44.29
N ALA A 358 13.52 26.83 45.57
CA ALA A 358 14.07 28.08 46.11
C ALA A 358 15.62 28.00 46.13
N LYS A 359 16.28 28.81 45.29
CA LYS A 359 17.74 28.93 45.29
C LYS A 359 18.14 30.06 46.24
N LEU A 360 18.87 29.71 47.28
CA LEU A 360 19.33 30.65 48.28
C LEU A 360 20.80 30.97 48.03
N MET A 361 21.16 32.24 48.06
CA MET A 361 22.55 32.71 48.21
C MET A 361 22.76 32.98 49.65
N VAL A 362 23.66 32.20 50.26
CA VAL A 362 23.98 32.35 51.68
C VAL A 362 25.42 32.83 51.81
N ALA A 363 25.65 33.86 52.61
CA ALA A 363 27.00 34.29 52.92
C ALA A 363 27.75 33.16 53.68
N LYS A 364 29.00 32.84 53.28
CA LYS A 364 29.77 31.71 53.84
C LYS A 364 29.80 31.70 55.36
N GLU A 365 29.98 32.86 55.99
CA GLU A 365 30.02 33.01 57.45
C GLU A 365 28.64 32.95 58.13
N ALA A 366 27.57 33.11 57.36
CA ALA A 366 26.21 32.96 57.86
C ALA A 366 25.74 31.53 57.95
N LEU A 367 26.45 30.57 57.35
CA LEU A 367 26.15 29.14 57.44
C LEU A 367 26.47 28.65 58.86
N PRO A 368 25.51 27.98 59.54
CA PRO A 368 25.76 27.37 60.83
C PRO A 368 26.77 26.23 60.72
N LYS A 369 27.57 26.02 61.76
CA LYS A 369 28.60 24.97 61.80
C LYS A 369 28.04 23.63 62.27
N GLU A 370 26.87 23.64 62.91
CA GLU A 370 26.18 22.47 63.45
C GLU A 370 25.51 21.69 62.27
N GLU A 371 25.81 20.39 62.15
CA GLU A 371 25.26 19.51 61.10
C GLU A 371 23.75 19.50 61.04
N GLU A 372 23.08 19.61 62.20
CA GLU A 372 21.60 19.65 62.34
C GLU A 372 20.97 20.80 61.54
N PHE A 373 21.66 21.97 61.49
CA PHE A 373 21.17 23.14 60.79
C PHE A 373 21.64 23.22 59.36
N GLN A 374 22.76 22.54 59.01
CA GLN A 374 23.28 22.46 57.65
C GLN A 374 22.34 21.62 56.76
N ALA A 375 21.70 20.59 57.25
CA ALA A 375 20.74 19.77 56.52
C ALA A 375 19.61 20.57 55.89
N ALA A 376 19.20 21.70 56.48
CA ALA A 376 18.17 22.57 55.92
C ALA A 376 18.65 23.29 54.64
N TYR A 377 19.92 23.55 54.50
CA TYR A 377 20.53 24.18 53.31
C TYR A 377 20.88 23.17 52.21
N ASP A 378 21.12 21.91 52.59
CA ASP A 378 21.36 20.82 51.64
C ASP A 378 20.06 20.38 50.95
N SER A 379 18.92 20.50 51.65
CA SER A 379 17.60 20.12 51.13
C SER A 379 16.56 21.24 51.38
N PRO A 380 16.67 22.38 50.66
CA PRO A 380 15.85 23.56 50.89
C PRO A 380 14.33 23.28 50.73
N GLN A 381 13.97 22.26 49.97
CA GLN A 381 12.57 21.89 49.69
C GLN A 381 11.86 21.28 50.93
N HIS A 382 12.64 20.71 51.86
CA HIS A 382 12.10 20.04 53.04
C HIS A 382 12.32 20.86 54.34
N ALA A 383 13.00 22.00 54.22
CA ALA A 383 13.31 22.82 55.40
C ALA A 383 12.13 23.73 55.74
N ASN A 384 11.59 23.57 56.92
CA ASN A 384 10.55 24.47 57.46
C ASN A 384 11.15 25.74 58.12
N VAL A 385 12.38 25.70 58.53
CA VAL A 385 13.07 26.79 59.26
C VAL A 385 14.55 26.81 58.84
N TYR A 386 15.08 28.02 58.54
CA TYR A 386 16.50 28.23 58.33
C TYR A 386 17.09 28.97 59.53
N VAL A 387 18.13 28.41 60.14
CA VAL A 387 18.91 29.03 61.18
C VAL A 387 20.19 29.55 60.57
N PHE A 388 20.59 30.79 60.81
CA PHE A 388 21.76 31.40 60.26
C PHE A 388 22.51 32.23 61.30
N ASN A 389 23.82 32.39 61.13
CA ASN A 389 24.60 33.28 61.99
C ASN A 389 24.39 34.75 61.56
N SER A 390 23.98 35.61 62.49
CA SER A 390 23.66 37.00 62.24
C SER A 390 24.86 37.95 62.30
N VAL A 391 25.98 37.49 62.89
CA VAL A 391 27.20 38.32 63.11
C VAL A 391 28.43 37.59 62.58
N HIS A 392 29.51 38.36 62.23
CA HIS A 392 30.76 37.82 61.80
C HIS A 392 31.46 37.02 62.88
N GLU A 393 32.12 35.91 62.48
CA GLU A 393 32.86 35.05 63.40
C GLU A 393 34.06 35.89 64.00
N GLY A 394 34.05 36.04 65.31
CA GLY A 394 35.08 36.79 66.03
C GLY A 394 34.80 38.30 66.24
N ASN A 395 33.69 38.84 65.74
CA ASN A 395 33.32 40.24 65.93
C ASN A 395 31.79 40.37 66.15
N PRO A 396 31.29 40.21 67.43
CA PRO A 396 29.85 40.16 67.73
C PRO A 396 29.12 41.47 67.45
N ASP A 397 29.84 42.60 67.35
CA ASP A 397 29.27 43.92 67.11
C ASP A 397 29.05 44.24 65.62
N GLN A 398 29.49 43.31 64.71
CA GLN A 398 29.38 43.53 63.28
C GLN A 398 28.40 42.56 62.63
N PRO A 399 27.18 43.03 62.30
CA PRO A 399 26.19 42.18 61.67
C PRO A 399 26.54 41.87 60.20
N ILE A 400 26.27 40.62 59.78
CA ILE A 400 26.41 40.18 58.36
C ILE A 400 25.30 40.84 57.56
N GLN A 401 25.67 41.70 56.60
CA GLN A 401 24.71 42.37 55.75
C GLN A 401 24.12 41.36 54.74
N ASN A 402 22.81 41.18 54.74
CA ASN A 402 22.07 40.28 53.86
C ASN A 402 22.61 38.83 53.90
N PRO A 403 22.57 38.15 55.07
CA PRO A 403 23.17 36.83 55.25
C PRO A 403 22.57 35.75 54.36
N ILE A 404 21.27 35.89 54.05
CA ILE A 404 20.52 35.02 53.14
C ILE A 404 19.79 35.89 52.11
N ARG A 405 19.90 35.53 50.86
CA ARG A 405 19.14 36.15 49.76
C ARG A 405 18.55 35.04 48.91
N GLU A 406 17.29 35.19 48.59
CA GLU A 406 16.71 34.37 47.54
C GLU A 406 17.21 34.88 46.18
N VAL A 407 17.66 33.95 45.32
CA VAL A 407 17.99 34.26 43.93
C VAL A 407 16.72 34.67 43.23
N GLN A 408 16.66 35.88 42.69
CA GLN A 408 15.50 36.30 41.93
C GLN A 408 15.22 35.34 40.78
N LYS A 409 14.06 34.73 40.77
CA LYS A 409 13.59 33.87 39.70
C LYS A 409 13.39 34.70 38.46
N VAL A 410 14.02 34.28 37.37
CA VAL A 410 13.70 34.82 36.05
C VAL A 410 12.55 33.98 35.51
N PRO A 411 11.39 34.58 35.22
CA PRO A 411 10.26 33.81 34.69
C PRO A 411 10.64 33.12 33.40
N ALA A 412 10.14 31.90 33.19
CA ALA A 412 10.36 31.15 31.98
C ALA A 412 10.01 31.97 30.74
N PRO A 413 10.92 32.07 29.74
CA PRO A 413 10.63 32.84 28.53
C PRO A 413 9.38 32.30 27.84
N PRO A 414 8.36 33.14 27.55
CA PRO A 414 7.13 32.71 26.91
C PRO A 414 7.34 32.09 25.52
N GLU A 415 8.49 32.36 24.90
CA GLU A 415 8.92 31.80 23.62
C GLU A 415 9.10 30.29 23.67
N ILE A 416 9.47 29.73 24.83
CA ILE A 416 9.59 28.25 24.99
C ILE A 416 8.21 27.60 24.83
N MET A 417 7.17 28.16 25.46
CA MET A 417 5.80 27.67 25.33
C MET A 417 5.28 27.85 23.91
N GLN A 418 5.57 28.97 23.26
CA GLN A 418 5.23 29.20 21.85
C GLN A 418 5.92 28.19 20.93
N ALA A 419 7.21 27.91 21.15
CA ALA A 419 7.95 26.90 20.40
C ALA A 419 7.37 25.49 20.61
N PHE A 420 6.98 25.17 21.86
CA PHE A 420 6.35 23.89 22.19
C PHE A 420 5.00 23.70 21.48
N GLN A 421 4.14 24.72 21.46
CA GLN A 421 2.85 24.67 20.75
C GLN A 421 3.04 24.79 19.22
N GLY A 422 3.95 25.64 18.77
CA GLY A 422 4.24 25.84 17.35
C GLY A 422 4.79 24.59 16.67
N ALA A 423 5.52 23.73 17.41
CA ALA A 423 6.04 22.49 16.87
C ALA A 423 4.93 21.52 16.40
N ASP A 424 3.77 21.51 17.07
CA ASP A 424 2.61 20.72 16.66
C ASP A 424 2.09 21.17 15.29
N SER A 425 1.89 22.47 15.12
CA SER A 425 1.45 23.06 13.85
C SER A 425 2.47 22.85 12.73
N LEU A 426 3.77 22.88 13.02
CA LEU A 426 4.81 22.60 12.04
C LEU A 426 4.75 21.12 11.57
N VAL A 427 4.58 20.18 12.49
CA VAL A 427 4.41 18.75 12.13
C VAL A 427 3.16 18.58 11.25
N GLU A 428 2.05 19.22 11.60
CA GLU A 428 0.81 19.19 10.81
C GLU A 428 1.00 19.74 9.39
N GLN A 429 1.64 20.89 9.27
CA GLN A 429 1.93 21.50 7.96
C GLN A 429 2.85 20.62 7.10
N ILE A 430 3.90 20.05 7.69
CA ILE A 430 4.87 19.23 6.98
C ILE A 430 4.23 17.91 6.51
N LEU A 431 3.43 17.29 7.35
CA LEU A 431 2.77 16.01 7.04
C LEU A 431 1.43 16.20 6.30
N GLY A 432 0.95 17.42 6.13
CA GLY A 432 -0.31 17.71 5.43
C GLY A 432 -1.56 17.20 6.15
N SER A 433 -1.46 16.87 7.44
CA SER A 433 -2.57 16.34 8.23
C SER A 433 -3.21 17.46 9.04
N TYR A 434 -4.27 18.07 8.54
CA TYR A 434 -5.00 19.12 9.24
C TYR A 434 -6.14 18.54 10.09
N ASP A 435 -6.35 19.09 11.29
CA ASP A 435 -7.41 18.68 12.20
C ASP A 435 -8.83 18.93 11.64
N ALA A 436 -8.97 19.84 10.68
CA ALA A 436 -10.23 20.08 9.96
C ALA A 436 -10.75 18.83 9.24
N ALA A 437 -9.87 17.92 8.82
CA ALA A 437 -10.25 16.64 8.23
C ALA A 437 -10.75 15.61 9.27
N LEU A 438 -10.55 15.89 10.55
CA LEU A 438 -10.95 15.02 11.67
C LEU A 438 -12.43 15.14 12.03
N GLY A 439 -13.19 16.09 11.45
CA GLY A 439 -14.57 16.32 11.85
C GLY A 439 -14.72 16.86 13.28
N ILE A 440 -13.64 17.29 13.94
CA ILE A 440 -13.68 17.72 15.34
C ILE A 440 -14.37 19.09 15.49
N ASN A 441 -14.50 19.86 14.42
CA ASN A 441 -15.02 21.23 14.52
C ASN A 441 -16.24 21.57 13.68
N ASN A 442 -16.99 20.66 13.08
CA ASN A 442 -18.15 21.07 12.27
C ASN A 442 -19.37 20.16 12.41
N ASN A 443 -20.29 20.58 13.26
CA ASN A 443 -21.66 20.06 13.34
C ASN A 443 -22.53 20.31 12.08
N GLN A 444 -21.95 20.79 10.96
CA GLN A 444 -22.71 21.25 9.79
C GLN A 444 -22.20 20.76 8.42
N LEU A 445 -21.13 19.95 8.35
CA LEU A 445 -20.67 19.41 7.07
C LEU A 445 -21.41 18.11 6.72
N SER A 446 -21.90 18.03 5.49
CA SER A 446 -22.48 16.78 4.95
C SER A 446 -21.41 15.68 4.91
N GLY A 447 -21.83 14.40 5.05
CA GLY A 447 -20.92 13.26 5.03
C GLY A 447 -20.00 13.22 3.79
N VAL A 448 -20.43 13.77 2.66
CA VAL A 448 -19.63 13.89 1.43
C VAL A 448 -18.49 14.88 1.60
N ALA A 449 -18.73 16.04 2.22
CA ALA A 449 -17.69 17.05 2.46
C ALA A 449 -16.61 16.56 3.46
N ILE A 450 -16.98 15.70 4.42
CA ILE A 450 -16.03 15.08 5.34
C ILE A 450 -15.12 14.09 4.59
N VAL A 451 -15.67 13.29 3.68
CA VAL A 451 -14.90 12.33 2.88
C VAL A 451 -13.97 13.04 1.89
N GLU A 452 -14.43 14.10 1.22
CA GLU A 452 -13.61 14.90 0.32
C GLU A 452 -12.50 15.66 1.09
N GLY A 453 -12.84 16.24 2.25
CA GLY A 453 -11.88 16.91 3.12
C GLY A 453 -10.80 15.96 3.63
N ALA A 454 -11.14 14.74 4.02
CA ALA A 454 -10.18 13.70 4.43
C ALA A 454 -9.27 13.28 3.26
N THR A 455 -9.80 13.17 2.05
CA THR A 455 -9.03 12.83 0.84
C THR A 455 -8.05 13.94 0.47
N GLN A 456 -8.43 15.21 0.58
CA GLN A 456 -7.56 16.36 0.31
C GLN A 456 -6.50 16.57 1.39
N SER A 457 -6.80 16.31 2.66
CA SER A 457 -5.85 16.52 3.75
C SER A 457 -4.67 15.54 3.73
N ASN A 458 -4.85 14.36 3.14
CA ASN A 458 -3.82 13.32 3.07
C ASN A 458 -2.97 13.38 1.79
N SER A 459 -2.96 14.48 1.06
CA SER A 459 -2.23 14.61 -0.21
C SER A 459 -0.72 14.32 -0.09
N ALA A 460 -0.10 14.66 1.05
CA ALA A 460 1.31 14.36 1.31
C ALA A 460 1.60 12.85 1.50
N ALA A 461 0.63 12.06 1.94
CA ALA A 461 0.74 10.62 2.09
C ALA A 461 0.44 9.86 0.78
N MET A 462 -0.17 10.50 -0.23
CA MET A 462 -0.60 9.84 -1.47
C MET A 462 0.51 9.09 -2.20
N PRO A 463 1.76 9.58 -2.33
CA PRO A 463 2.83 8.81 -2.97
C PRO A 463 3.06 7.45 -2.28
N TYR A 464 2.97 7.41 -0.94
CA TYR A 464 3.14 6.21 -0.13
C TYR A 464 1.98 5.23 -0.31
N VAL A 465 0.74 5.75 -0.39
CA VAL A 465 -0.46 4.94 -0.69
C VAL A 465 -0.36 4.34 -2.08
N VAL A 466 -0.01 5.14 -3.09
CA VAL A 466 0.13 4.68 -4.49
C VAL A 466 1.25 3.64 -4.60
N GLY A 467 2.40 3.89 -3.99
CA GLY A 467 3.51 2.93 -3.98
C GLY A 467 3.14 1.61 -3.30
N PHE A 468 2.41 1.67 -2.20
CA PHE A 468 1.90 0.49 -1.51
C PHE A 468 0.90 -0.30 -2.37
N MET A 469 -0.06 0.38 -3.02
CA MET A 469 -1.00 -0.28 -3.93
C MET A 469 -0.31 -0.93 -5.14
N GLN A 470 0.72 -0.28 -5.71
CA GLN A 470 1.55 -0.87 -6.76
C GLN A 470 2.29 -2.12 -6.28
N GLY A 471 2.78 -2.12 -5.04
CA GLY A 471 3.38 -3.29 -4.41
C GLY A 471 2.39 -4.44 -4.26
N LEU A 472 1.19 -4.18 -3.76
CA LEU A 472 0.11 -5.17 -3.65
C LEU A 472 -0.31 -5.70 -5.02
N GLN A 473 -0.45 -4.82 -6.01
CA GLN A 473 -0.76 -5.20 -7.39
C GLN A 473 0.30 -6.17 -7.94
N ARG A 474 1.58 -5.88 -7.71
CA ARG A 474 2.65 -6.76 -8.15
C ARG A 474 2.64 -8.11 -7.42
N ALA A 475 2.39 -8.13 -6.12
CA ALA A 475 2.24 -9.37 -5.35
C ALA A 475 1.05 -10.20 -5.86
N ALA A 476 -0.09 -9.56 -6.15
CA ALA A 476 -1.25 -10.22 -6.74
C ALA A 476 -0.95 -10.78 -8.15
N GLN A 477 -0.20 -10.07 -8.99
CA GLN A 477 0.25 -10.58 -10.30
C GLN A 477 1.09 -11.85 -10.16
N ILE A 478 2.05 -11.86 -9.23
CA ILE A 478 2.87 -13.05 -8.96
C ILE A 478 1.99 -14.20 -8.43
N TYR A 479 1.06 -13.90 -7.54
CA TYR A 479 0.12 -14.87 -6.99
C TYR A 479 -0.72 -15.53 -8.10
N VAL A 480 -1.30 -14.73 -8.99
CA VAL A 480 -2.10 -15.20 -10.13
C VAL A 480 -1.26 -16.02 -11.11
N ASP A 481 0.00 -15.62 -11.35
CA ASP A 481 0.93 -16.41 -12.19
C ASP A 481 1.19 -17.81 -11.63
N LEU A 482 1.16 -17.97 -10.31
CA LEU A 482 1.40 -19.26 -9.65
C LEU A 482 0.15 -20.12 -9.55
N LEU A 483 -1.06 -19.55 -9.60
CA LEU A 483 -2.31 -20.32 -9.43
C LEU A 483 -2.43 -21.55 -10.35
N PRO A 484 -2.37 -21.45 -11.70
CA PRO A 484 -2.51 -22.59 -12.57
C PRO A 484 -1.32 -23.57 -12.50
N LYS A 485 -0.20 -23.14 -11.91
CA LYS A 485 1.01 -23.97 -11.77
C LYS A 485 0.96 -24.86 -10.54
N TYR A 486 0.34 -24.38 -9.46
CA TYR A 486 0.29 -25.10 -8.16
C TYR A 486 -1.10 -25.65 -7.81
N TYR A 487 -2.18 -25.04 -8.34
CA TYR A 487 -3.55 -25.48 -8.04
C TYR A 487 -4.09 -26.48 -9.09
N LYS A 488 -3.28 -27.48 -9.45
CA LYS A 488 -3.64 -28.52 -10.44
C LYS A 488 -4.47 -29.66 -9.87
N THR A 489 -4.33 -29.92 -8.57
CA THR A 489 -5.05 -31.01 -7.88
C THR A 489 -6.51 -30.63 -7.63
N PRO A 490 -7.44 -31.60 -7.59
CA PRO A 490 -8.81 -31.35 -7.18
C PRO A 490 -8.85 -30.70 -5.79
N ARG A 491 -9.45 -29.51 -5.68
CA ARG A 491 -9.54 -28.75 -4.42
C ARG A 491 -10.74 -27.84 -4.39
N THR A 492 -11.03 -27.33 -3.21
CA THR A 492 -12.06 -26.32 -2.99
C THR A 492 -11.39 -24.96 -2.76
N LEU A 493 -11.76 -23.97 -3.56
CA LEU A 493 -11.24 -22.63 -3.48
C LEU A 493 -12.23 -21.73 -2.75
N PRO A 494 -11.86 -21.08 -1.64
CA PRO A 494 -12.70 -20.08 -1.02
C PRO A 494 -12.68 -18.80 -1.86
N ILE A 495 -13.85 -18.23 -2.07
CA ILE A 495 -14.07 -16.98 -2.80
C ILE A 495 -14.95 -16.03 -2.00
N LEU A 496 -14.84 -14.75 -2.28
CA LEU A 496 -15.71 -13.72 -1.71
C LEU A 496 -16.47 -13.04 -2.84
N ASP A 497 -17.80 -13.06 -2.77
CA ASP A 497 -18.65 -12.41 -3.76
C ASP A 497 -18.66 -10.87 -3.61
N ASP A 498 -19.35 -10.19 -4.53
CA ASP A 498 -19.49 -8.74 -4.53
C ASP A 498 -20.33 -8.22 -3.32
N GLU A 499 -21.04 -9.13 -2.62
CA GLU A 499 -21.82 -8.82 -1.41
C GLU A 499 -21.02 -9.05 -0.11
N GLY A 500 -19.79 -9.55 -0.22
CA GLY A 500 -18.93 -9.91 0.93
C GLY A 500 -19.29 -11.25 1.57
N LYS A 501 -20.07 -12.11 0.89
CA LYS A 501 -20.38 -13.46 1.37
C LYS A 501 -19.32 -14.45 0.89
N ARG A 502 -18.91 -15.34 1.79
CA ARG A 502 -17.94 -16.39 1.50
C ARG A 502 -18.60 -17.57 0.81
N HIS A 503 -18.12 -17.95 -0.35
CA HIS A 503 -18.51 -19.13 -1.10
C HIS A 503 -17.32 -20.04 -1.35
N PHE A 504 -17.61 -21.25 -1.86
CA PHE A 504 -16.59 -22.24 -2.18
C PHE A 504 -16.81 -22.74 -3.61
N VAL A 505 -15.78 -22.69 -4.42
CA VAL A 505 -15.77 -23.23 -5.78
C VAL A 505 -14.91 -24.49 -5.81
N LYS A 506 -15.46 -25.56 -6.42
CA LYS A 506 -14.70 -26.80 -6.65
C LYS A 506 -13.88 -26.67 -7.92
N LEU A 507 -12.57 -26.86 -7.80
CA LEU A 507 -11.63 -26.83 -8.92
C LEU A 507 -11.15 -28.21 -9.28
N ASN A 508 -11.00 -28.46 -10.59
CA ASN A 508 -10.41 -29.69 -11.16
C ASN A 508 -11.06 -31.00 -10.67
N THR A 509 -12.36 -30.95 -10.31
CA THR A 509 -13.18 -32.12 -9.98
C THR A 509 -14.10 -32.45 -11.16
N GLN A 510 -14.72 -33.65 -11.19
CA GLN A 510 -15.65 -34.03 -12.26
C GLN A 510 -16.84 -33.07 -12.42
N ASP A 511 -17.33 -32.53 -11.30
CA ASP A 511 -18.42 -31.54 -11.25
C ASP A 511 -17.89 -30.10 -11.05
N GLY A 512 -16.58 -29.90 -11.15
CA GLY A 512 -15.93 -28.64 -10.86
C GLY A 512 -15.40 -27.94 -12.10
N MET A 513 -14.97 -26.72 -11.91
CA MET A 513 -14.42 -25.88 -12.96
C MET A 513 -12.95 -26.30 -13.26
N PRO A 514 -12.58 -26.52 -14.54
CA PRO A 514 -11.17 -26.66 -14.91
C PRO A 514 -10.40 -25.37 -14.63
N PHE A 515 -9.27 -25.46 -13.93
CA PHE A 515 -8.50 -24.30 -13.52
C PHE A 515 -7.14 -24.26 -14.23
N ASP A 516 -7.20 -24.17 -15.57
CA ASP A 516 -6.02 -23.98 -16.44
C ASP A 516 -6.27 -22.76 -17.34
N PHE A 517 -5.62 -21.65 -17.04
CA PHE A 517 -5.77 -20.38 -17.75
C PHE A 517 -4.39 -19.78 -18.09
N ASP A 518 -4.35 -18.93 -19.13
CA ASP A 518 -3.12 -18.26 -19.52
C ASP A 518 -2.90 -16.99 -18.69
N THR A 519 -1.87 -17.03 -17.85
CA THR A 519 -1.53 -15.93 -16.95
C THR A 519 -0.88 -14.75 -17.68
N ASN A 520 -0.32 -14.95 -18.90
CA ASN A 520 0.35 -13.87 -19.63
C ASN A 520 -0.63 -12.83 -20.20
N ALA A 521 -1.88 -13.23 -20.40
CA ALA A 521 -2.94 -12.36 -20.93
C ALA A 521 -3.76 -11.68 -19.80
N LEU A 522 -3.39 -11.88 -18.54
CA LEU A 522 -4.11 -11.32 -17.40
C LEU A 522 -3.46 -10.04 -16.89
N ASN A 523 -4.30 -9.03 -16.67
CA ASN A 523 -3.92 -7.81 -15.99
C ASN A 523 -4.67 -7.72 -14.65
N VAL A 524 -3.91 -7.62 -13.57
CA VAL A 524 -4.45 -7.45 -12.22
C VAL A 524 -4.26 -6.01 -11.80
N VAL A 525 -5.34 -5.33 -11.45
CA VAL A 525 -5.33 -3.95 -10.96
C VAL A 525 -5.81 -3.95 -9.51
N VAL A 526 -5.02 -3.34 -8.63
CA VAL A 526 -5.38 -3.16 -7.21
C VAL A 526 -5.49 -1.67 -6.93
N LYS A 527 -6.66 -1.25 -6.45
CA LYS A 527 -6.94 0.14 -6.07
C LYS A 527 -7.30 0.20 -4.59
N ALA A 528 -7.11 1.37 -4.00
CA ALA A 528 -7.64 1.64 -2.67
C ALA A 528 -9.18 1.73 -2.79
N GLY A 529 -9.88 0.73 -2.26
CA GLY A 529 -11.33 0.67 -2.21
C GLY A 529 -11.88 1.25 -0.91
N ALA A 530 -13.15 1.65 -0.91
CA ALA A 530 -13.86 1.89 0.34
C ALA A 530 -14.29 0.54 0.92
N SER A 531 -14.28 0.41 2.26
CA SER A 531 -14.78 -0.81 2.90
C SER A 531 -16.23 -1.09 2.50
N PHE A 532 -16.63 -2.37 2.51
CA PHE A 532 -18.01 -2.79 2.22
C PHE A 532 -19.05 -1.98 3.00
N GLN A 533 -18.78 -1.72 4.28
CA GLN A 533 -19.67 -0.91 5.13
C GLN A 533 -19.83 0.52 4.61
N VAL A 534 -18.74 1.13 4.15
CA VAL A 534 -18.78 2.50 3.58
C VAL A 534 -19.51 2.48 2.22
N GLN A 535 -19.28 1.46 1.39
CA GLN A 535 -19.98 1.31 0.11
C GLN A 535 -21.49 1.11 0.33
N LYS A 536 -21.89 0.21 1.22
CA LYS A 536 -23.28 -0.01 1.61
C LYS A 536 -23.95 1.26 2.14
N SER A 537 -23.25 1.97 3.04
CA SER A 537 -23.77 3.24 3.57
C SER A 537 -23.96 4.30 2.49
N ARG A 538 -23.04 4.40 1.52
CA ARG A 538 -23.16 5.30 0.37
C ARG A 538 -24.33 4.90 -0.53
N THR A 539 -24.49 3.61 -0.81
CA THR A 539 -25.59 3.08 -1.61
C THR A 539 -26.93 3.43 -0.97
N ILE A 540 -27.06 3.21 0.36
CA ILE A 540 -28.28 3.58 1.10
C ILE A 540 -28.54 5.08 1.04
N MET A 541 -27.48 5.90 1.19
CA MET A 541 -27.59 7.36 1.11
C MET A 541 -28.03 7.81 -0.27
N MET A 542 -27.46 7.27 -1.35
CA MET A 542 -27.88 7.53 -2.73
C MET A 542 -29.33 7.11 -2.99
N VAL A 543 -29.73 5.92 -2.53
CA VAL A 543 -31.11 5.45 -2.66
C VAL A 543 -32.08 6.36 -1.91
N LYS A 544 -31.72 6.79 -0.69
CA LYS A 544 -32.52 7.72 0.11
C LYS A 544 -32.65 9.09 -0.57
N GLU A 545 -31.59 9.58 -1.19
CA GLU A 545 -31.58 10.85 -1.92
C GLU A 545 -32.46 10.76 -3.19
N MET A 546 -32.35 9.67 -3.97
CA MET A 546 -33.20 9.41 -5.11
C MET A 546 -34.69 9.24 -4.73
N MET A 547 -34.98 8.58 -3.60
CA MET A 547 -36.34 8.49 -3.05
C MET A 547 -36.91 9.86 -2.69
N GLY A 548 -36.04 10.78 -2.22
CA GLY A 548 -36.43 12.18 -1.93
C GLY A 548 -36.71 13.02 -3.19
N MET A 549 -36.05 12.71 -4.31
CA MET A 549 -36.18 13.45 -5.56
C MET A 549 -37.41 13.02 -6.39
N SER A 550 -37.81 11.72 -6.33
CA SER A 550 -38.90 11.19 -7.14
C SER A 550 -39.84 10.33 -6.30
N PRO A 551 -41.13 10.72 -6.18
CA PRO A 551 -42.15 9.91 -5.54
C PRO A 551 -42.37 8.57 -6.24
N GLU A 552 -42.19 8.49 -7.55
CA GLU A 552 -42.33 7.28 -8.35
C GLU A 552 -41.20 6.28 -8.03
N PHE A 553 -39.98 6.77 -7.88
CA PHE A 553 -38.83 5.95 -7.43
C PHE A 553 -39.05 5.45 -6.01
N SER A 554 -39.61 6.27 -5.12
CA SER A 554 -39.95 5.86 -3.75
C SER A 554 -40.97 4.70 -3.75
N GLN A 555 -42.01 4.75 -4.61
CA GLN A 555 -42.95 3.66 -4.76
C GLN A 555 -42.31 2.39 -5.38
N PHE A 556 -41.41 2.56 -6.34
CA PHE A 556 -40.69 1.46 -6.94
C PHE A 556 -39.82 0.73 -5.88
N ILE A 557 -39.04 1.46 -5.07
CA ILE A 557 -38.26 0.89 -3.99
C ILE A 557 -39.15 0.21 -2.95
N ALA A 558 -40.25 0.82 -2.55
CA ALA A 558 -41.17 0.23 -1.59
C ALA A 558 -41.84 -1.07 -2.10
N SER A 559 -42.05 -1.19 -3.41
CA SER A 559 -42.72 -2.35 -4.01
C SER A 559 -41.79 -3.48 -4.45
N LYS A 560 -40.64 -3.15 -5.04
CA LYS A 560 -39.71 -4.12 -5.65
C LYS A 560 -38.28 -4.01 -5.15
N GLY A 561 -37.84 -2.84 -4.66
CA GLY A 561 -36.49 -2.57 -4.27
C GLY A 561 -36.20 -2.73 -2.77
N LEU A 562 -37.18 -3.13 -1.96
CA LEU A 562 -37.03 -3.19 -0.50
C LEU A 562 -35.99 -4.24 -0.07
N SER A 563 -35.89 -5.38 -0.74
CA SER A 563 -34.88 -6.40 -0.50
C SER A 563 -33.48 -5.84 -0.76
N PHE A 564 -33.27 -5.11 -1.87
CA PHE A 564 -31.99 -4.47 -2.17
C PHE A 564 -31.56 -3.47 -1.10
N VAL A 565 -32.48 -2.66 -0.59
CA VAL A 565 -32.18 -1.71 0.51
C VAL A 565 -31.82 -2.47 1.77
N LEU A 566 -32.55 -3.52 2.12
CA LEU A 566 -32.28 -4.33 3.30
C LEU A 566 -30.97 -5.13 3.20
N ASP A 567 -30.58 -5.57 2.00
CA ASP A 567 -29.30 -6.27 1.78
C ASP A 567 -28.10 -5.34 1.97
N ASN A 568 -28.29 -4.05 1.73
CA ASN A 568 -27.27 -3.02 1.97
C ASN A 568 -27.33 -2.39 3.38
N MET A 569 -28.29 -2.75 4.24
CA MET A 569 -28.36 -2.30 5.64
C MET A 569 -27.65 -3.28 6.58
N GLU A 570 -26.91 -2.75 7.55
CA GLU A 570 -26.25 -3.52 8.60
C GLU A 570 -26.73 -3.07 9.98
N GLY A 571 -27.01 -4.03 10.85
CA GLY A 571 -27.41 -3.77 12.24
C GLY A 571 -27.98 -5.00 12.93
N LYS A 572 -28.03 -4.97 14.26
CA LYS A 572 -28.67 -6.04 15.03
C LYS A 572 -30.17 -6.12 14.68
N GLY A 573 -30.64 -7.29 14.25
CA GLY A 573 -32.05 -7.53 13.90
C GLY A 573 -32.40 -7.35 12.42
N ILE A 574 -31.48 -6.94 11.55
CA ILE A 574 -31.73 -6.81 10.13
C ILE A 574 -32.03 -8.17 9.48
N GLU A 575 -31.37 -9.24 9.88
CA GLU A 575 -31.68 -10.59 9.42
C GLU A 575 -33.13 -11.00 9.75
N GLN A 576 -33.63 -10.64 10.91
CA GLN A 576 -35.02 -10.86 11.28
C GLN A 576 -35.97 -10.00 10.41
N LEU A 577 -35.59 -8.75 10.15
CA LEU A 577 -36.35 -7.86 9.30
C LEU A 577 -36.39 -8.37 7.85
N LYS A 578 -35.27 -8.90 7.33
CA LYS A 578 -35.20 -9.53 6.01
C LYS A 578 -36.14 -10.73 5.88
N SER A 579 -36.19 -11.60 6.91
CA SER A 579 -37.11 -12.74 6.90
C SER A 579 -38.56 -12.29 6.94
N MET A 580 -38.93 -11.31 7.75
CA MET A 580 -40.28 -10.75 7.82
C MET A 580 -40.70 -10.09 6.51
N VAL A 581 -39.81 -9.35 5.86
CA VAL A 581 -40.11 -8.72 4.53
C VAL A 581 -40.28 -9.77 3.47
N LYS A 582 -39.48 -10.83 3.50
CA LYS A 582 -39.60 -11.94 2.56
C LYS A 582 -40.91 -12.70 2.72
N GLU A 583 -41.35 -12.96 3.96
CA GLU A 583 -42.65 -13.52 4.29
C GLU A 583 -43.79 -12.60 3.81
N TRP A 584 -43.68 -11.29 4.10
CA TRP A 584 -44.68 -10.32 3.66
C TRP A 584 -44.79 -10.23 2.12
N GLN A 585 -43.65 -10.26 1.40
CA GLN A 585 -43.67 -10.30 -0.06
C GLN A 585 -44.33 -11.57 -0.61
N GLN A 586 -44.08 -12.73 -0.02
CA GLN A 586 -44.71 -13.98 -0.36
C GLN A 586 -46.25 -13.95 -0.11
N GLU A 587 -46.64 -13.37 1.03
CA GLU A 587 -48.10 -13.19 1.32
C GLU A 587 -48.77 -12.25 0.32
N GLN A 588 -48.08 -11.16 -0.07
CA GLN A 588 -48.61 -10.23 -1.10
C GLN A 588 -48.76 -10.90 -2.48
N GLU A 589 -47.77 -11.72 -2.87
CA GLU A 589 -47.85 -12.49 -4.10
C GLU A 589 -48.96 -13.54 -4.05
N GLN A 590 -49.14 -14.24 -2.94
CA GLN A 590 -50.24 -15.19 -2.76
C GLN A 590 -51.61 -14.48 -2.76
N MET A 591 -51.72 -13.30 -2.15
CA MET A 591 -52.94 -12.50 -2.19
C MET A 591 -53.24 -12.02 -3.61
N LYS A 592 -52.26 -11.58 -4.38
CA LYS A 592 -52.42 -11.21 -5.80
C LYS A 592 -52.83 -12.40 -6.63
N GLN A 593 -52.25 -13.58 -6.43
CA GLN A 593 -52.65 -14.80 -7.14
C GLN A 593 -54.07 -15.24 -6.77
N LYS A 594 -54.45 -15.16 -5.48
CA LYS A 594 -55.84 -15.44 -5.05
C LYS A 594 -56.85 -14.44 -5.60
N ALA A 595 -56.46 -13.14 -5.65
CA ALA A 595 -57.30 -12.11 -6.25
C ALA A 595 -57.48 -12.31 -7.76
N MET A 596 -56.43 -12.71 -8.50
CA MET A 596 -56.52 -13.08 -9.91
C MET A 596 -57.39 -14.32 -10.10
N GLN A 597 -57.26 -15.35 -9.27
CA GLN A 597 -58.10 -16.56 -9.37
C GLN A 597 -59.58 -16.27 -9.02
N MET A 598 -59.85 -15.41 -8.03
CA MET A 598 -61.23 -14.96 -7.75
C MET A 598 -61.79 -14.13 -8.90
N GLN A 599 -61.00 -13.26 -9.50
CA GLN A 599 -61.41 -12.45 -10.65
C GLN A 599 -61.64 -13.31 -11.89
N GLU A 600 -60.86 -14.37 -12.11
CA GLU A 600 -61.11 -15.37 -13.17
C GLU A 600 -62.39 -16.19 -12.92
N GLN A 601 -62.68 -16.55 -11.65
CA GLN A 601 -63.92 -17.27 -11.30
C GLN A 601 -65.18 -16.39 -11.40
N GLU A 602 -65.09 -15.11 -11.01
CA GLU A 602 -66.20 -14.17 -11.23
C GLU A 602 -66.45 -13.86 -12.71
N MET A 603 -65.40 -13.89 -13.54
CA MET A 603 -65.47 -13.70 -14.97
C MET A 603 -66.17 -14.83 -15.71
N GLN A 604 -66.08 -16.07 -15.23
CA GLN A 604 -66.73 -17.21 -15.83
C GLN A 604 -68.27 -17.21 -15.57
N GLN A 605 -68.76 -16.41 -14.62
CA GLN A 605 -70.17 -16.38 -14.20
C GLN A 605 -70.95 -15.17 -14.69
N ASN A 606 -70.36 -14.16 -15.36
CA ASN A 606 -71.07 -12.94 -15.72
C ASN A 606 -70.74 -12.42 -17.14
N PRO A 607 -71.63 -12.59 -18.15
CA PRO A 607 -71.38 -12.17 -19.53
C PRO A 607 -71.23 -10.64 -19.72
N ALA A 608 -71.73 -9.83 -18.77
CA ALA A 608 -71.63 -8.37 -18.82
C ALA A 608 -70.24 -7.89 -18.44
N ALA A 609 -69.50 -8.62 -17.55
CA ALA A 609 -68.11 -8.34 -17.15
C ALA A 609 -67.14 -8.60 -18.32
N MET A 610 -67.45 -9.57 -19.19
CA MET A 610 -66.61 -9.87 -20.35
C MET A 610 -66.62 -8.75 -21.41
N LYS A 611 -67.73 -8.01 -21.57
CA LYS A 611 -67.76 -6.83 -22.42
C LYS A 611 -67.03 -5.66 -21.87
N MET A 612 -67.09 -5.43 -20.56
CA MET A 612 -66.40 -4.33 -19.90
C MET A 612 -64.90 -4.53 -19.92
N GLN A 613 -64.44 -5.80 -19.87
CA GLN A 613 -63.05 -6.12 -19.94
C GLN A 613 -62.42 -6.01 -21.33
N VAL A 614 -63.18 -6.34 -22.38
CA VAL A 614 -62.79 -6.07 -23.77
C VAL A 614 -62.61 -4.57 -24.01
N ASP A 615 -63.42 -3.74 -23.38
CA ASP A 615 -63.31 -2.29 -23.48
C ASP A 615 -62.18 -1.74 -22.61
N ILE A 616 -61.89 -2.33 -21.40
CA ILE A 616 -60.73 -2.01 -20.57
C ILE A 616 -59.43 -2.49 -21.23
N ALA A 617 -59.43 -3.68 -21.83
CA ALA A 617 -58.27 -4.19 -22.57
C ALA A 617 -57.93 -3.35 -23.80
N LYS A 618 -58.99 -2.83 -24.52
CA LYS A 618 -58.76 -1.87 -25.58
C LYS A 618 -58.19 -0.54 -25.10
N LEU A 619 -58.69 -0.03 -23.98
CA LEU A 619 -58.15 1.19 -23.34
C LEU A 619 -56.72 1.00 -22.79
N GLN A 620 -56.40 -0.20 -22.30
CA GLN A 620 -55.03 -0.52 -21.90
C GLN A 620 -54.09 -0.65 -23.10
N HIS A 621 -54.55 -1.28 -24.19
CA HIS A 621 -53.78 -1.39 -25.43
C HIS A 621 -53.57 -0.01 -26.10
N GLU A 622 -54.56 0.89 -26.00
CA GLU A 622 -54.43 2.27 -26.45
C GLU A 622 -53.43 3.05 -25.58
N LYS A 623 -53.46 2.90 -24.23
CA LYS A 623 -52.47 3.47 -23.33
C LYS A 623 -51.08 2.89 -23.52
N GLU A 624 -50.94 1.58 -23.77
CA GLU A 624 -49.65 0.98 -24.10
C GLU A 624 -49.10 1.48 -25.42
N LYS A 625 -49.98 1.68 -26.42
CA LYS A 625 -49.60 2.27 -27.70
C LYS A 625 -49.14 3.72 -27.56
N ASP A 626 -49.89 4.53 -26.81
CA ASP A 626 -49.48 5.90 -26.48
C ASP A 626 -48.17 5.96 -25.69
N SER A 627 -47.97 5.05 -24.74
CA SER A 627 -46.69 4.97 -23.97
C SER A 627 -45.53 4.52 -24.86
N LEU A 628 -45.80 3.62 -25.84
CA LEU A 628 -44.80 3.19 -26.81
C LEU A 628 -44.44 4.31 -27.80
N GLU A 629 -45.44 5.07 -28.25
CA GLU A 629 -45.23 6.24 -29.09
C GLU A 629 -44.45 7.34 -28.35
N HIS A 630 -44.78 7.57 -27.07
CA HIS A 630 -44.02 8.50 -26.22
C HIS A 630 -42.58 8.02 -25.95
N MET A 631 -42.35 6.70 -25.79
CA MET A 631 -41.03 6.12 -25.63
C MET A 631 -40.18 6.19 -26.91
N VAL A 632 -40.83 6.03 -28.08
CA VAL A 632 -40.19 6.24 -29.40
C VAL A 632 -39.83 7.70 -29.62
N GLU A 633 -40.71 8.62 -29.18
CA GLU A 633 -40.48 10.06 -29.28
C GLU A 633 -39.35 10.51 -28.34
N MET A 634 -39.29 9.99 -27.09
CA MET A 634 -38.18 10.18 -26.16
C MET A 634 -36.85 9.63 -26.70
N LYS A 635 -36.86 8.43 -27.31
CA LYS A 635 -35.66 7.88 -27.96
C LYS A 635 -35.22 8.70 -29.19
N LYS A 636 -36.15 9.29 -29.91
CA LYS A 636 -35.79 10.23 -31.00
C LYS A 636 -35.12 11.49 -30.47
N LEU A 637 -35.66 12.07 -29.39
CA LEU A 637 -35.06 13.22 -28.71
C LEU A 637 -33.70 12.90 -28.16
N GLU A 638 -33.51 11.75 -27.52
CA GLU A 638 -32.21 11.27 -27.02
C GLU A 638 -31.19 11.05 -28.15
N LEU A 639 -31.64 10.59 -29.33
CA LEU A 639 -30.81 10.47 -30.51
C LEU A 639 -30.45 11.82 -31.15
N GLU A 640 -31.35 12.81 -31.08
CA GLU A 640 -31.06 14.18 -31.51
C GLU A 640 -30.10 14.85 -30.54
N GLU A 641 -30.25 14.65 -29.24
CA GLU A 641 -29.31 15.16 -28.20
C GLU A 641 -27.94 14.59 -28.38
N ARG A 642 -27.79 13.28 -28.62
CA ARG A 642 -26.51 12.63 -28.95
C ARG A 642 -25.90 13.13 -30.25
N LYS A 643 -26.69 13.50 -31.25
CA LYS A 643 -26.19 14.12 -32.48
C LYS A 643 -25.62 15.53 -32.22
N VAL A 644 -26.35 16.31 -31.40
CA VAL A 644 -25.88 17.65 -30.99
C VAL A 644 -24.60 17.56 -30.17
N ASP A 645 -24.49 16.61 -29.26
CA ASP A 645 -23.28 16.39 -28.48
C ASP A 645 -22.10 15.95 -29.37
N ALA A 646 -22.33 15.06 -30.35
CA ALA A 646 -21.32 14.67 -31.32
C ALA A 646 -20.86 15.84 -32.21
N ASP A 647 -21.79 16.71 -32.63
CA ASP A 647 -21.49 17.92 -33.40
C ASP A 647 -20.70 18.95 -32.57
N ILE A 648 -20.99 19.05 -31.27
CA ILE A 648 -20.24 19.88 -30.33
C ILE A 648 -18.83 19.33 -30.14
N GLU A 649 -18.65 18.02 -30.07
CA GLU A 649 -17.35 17.37 -29.92
C GLU A 649 -16.49 17.54 -31.17
N ILE A 650 -17.09 17.35 -32.36
CA ILE A 650 -16.43 17.63 -33.65
C ILE A 650 -16.05 19.12 -33.76
N SER A 651 -16.91 20.02 -33.33
CA SER A 651 -16.61 21.45 -33.33
C SER A 651 -15.47 21.80 -32.38
N LYS A 652 -15.39 21.16 -31.20
CA LYS A 652 -14.25 21.29 -30.27
C LYS A 652 -12.94 20.74 -30.84
N GLU A 653 -12.99 19.60 -31.51
CA GLU A 653 -11.81 19.05 -32.20
C GLU A 653 -11.33 19.96 -33.35
N GLN A 654 -12.27 20.51 -34.14
CA GLN A 654 -11.93 21.47 -35.19
C GLN A 654 -11.32 22.75 -34.63
N ALA A 655 -11.83 23.27 -33.51
CA ALA A 655 -11.26 24.40 -32.82
C ALA A 655 -9.85 24.09 -32.26
N HIS A 656 -9.65 22.90 -31.74
CA HIS A 656 -8.35 22.45 -31.25
C HIS A 656 -7.32 22.32 -32.40
N VAL A 657 -7.73 21.78 -33.54
CA VAL A 657 -6.90 21.69 -34.76
C VAL A 657 -6.52 23.10 -35.29
N GLN A 658 -7.45 24.05 -35.22
CA GLN A 658 -7.16 25.44 -35.60
C GLN A 658 -6.17 26.10 -34.64
N LEU A 659 -6.31 25.82 -33.32
CA LEU A 659 -5.39 26.35 -32.29
C LEU A 659 -3.98 25.76 -32.45
N VAL A 660 -3.85 24.47 -32.76
CA VAL A 660 -2.59 23.81 -33.05
C VAL A 660 -1.94 24.39 -34.36
N LYS A 661 -2.74 24.65 -35.40
CA LYS A 661 -2.26 25.31 -36.60
C LYS A 661 -1.74 26.71 -36.32
N ALA A 662 -2.48 27.52 -35.60
CA ALA A 662 -2.07 28.87 -35.20
C ALA A 662 -0.77 28.85 -34.34
N HIS A 663 -0.64 27.88 -33.46
CA HIS A 663 0.58 27.69 -32.65
C HIS A 663 1.77 27.29 -33.53
N THR A 664 1.55 26.45 -34.56
CA THR A 664 2.59 26.00 -35.48
C THR A 664 3.03 27.13 -36.39
N GLU A 665 2.11 28.00 -36.84
CA GLU A 665 2.43 29.21 -37.59
C GLU A 665 3.21 30.22 -36.75
N HIS A 666 2.84 30.41 -35.48
CA HIS A 666 3.60 31.26 -34.54
C HIS A 666 5.03 30.76 -34.33
N TYR A 667 5.24 29.44 -34.24
CA TYR A 667 6.55 28.81 -34.12
C TYR A 667 7.39 29.00 -35.41
N LYS A 668 6.78 28.94 -36.60
CA LYS A 668 7.46 29.23 -37.88
C LYS A 668 7.91 30.69 -37.94
N VAL A 669 7.02 31.63 -37.56
CA VAL A 669 7.38 33.05 -37.58
C VAL A 669 8.49 33.36 -36.57
N ASP A 670 8.49 32.76 -35.40
CA ASP A 670 9.55 32.94 -34.39
C ASP A 670 10.89 32.29 -34.84
N SER A 671 10.83 31.16 -35.53
CA SER A 671 11.99 30.53 -36.17
C SER A 671 12.58 31.39 -37.30
N ASP A 672 11.74 31.97 -38.15
CA ASP A 672 12.16 32.86 -39.23
C ASP A 672 12.75 34.18 -38.72
N LEU A 673 12.21 34.71 -37.60
CA LEU A 673 12.78 35.85 -36.93
C LEU A 673 14.15 35.54 -36.31
N LYS A 674 14.33 34.39 -35.70
CA LYS A 674 15.62 33.94 -35.16
C LYS A 674 16.66 33.74 -36.28
N MET A 675 16.27 33.17 -37.43
CA MET A 675 17.14 33.02 -38.59
C MET A 675 17.56 34.40 -39.17
N LYS A 676 16.63 35.33 -39.30
CA LYS A 676 16.95 36.70 -39.72
C LYS A 676 17.89 37.44 -38.76
N HIS A 677 17.75 37.19 -37.45
CA HIS A 677 18.66 37.77 -36.45
C HIS A 677 20.07 37.18 -36.54
N ILE A 678 20.20 35.88 -36.84
CA ILE A 678 21.48 35.22 -37.07
C ILE A 678 22.15 35.74 -38.37
N ASP A 679 21.37 35.91 -39.43
CA ASP A 679 21.88 36.46 -40.71
C ASP A 679 22.33 37.91 -40.56
N MET A 680 21.63 38.75 -39.79
CA MET A 680 22.06 40.11 -39.45
C MET A 680 23.35 40.11 -38.63
N HIS A 681 23.50 39.18 -37.70
CA HIS A 681 24.72 39.07 -36.88
C HIS A 681 25.93 38.61 -37.72
N HIS A 682 25.71 37.73 -38.69
CA HIS A 682 26.75 37.32 -39.64
C HIS A 682 27.15 38.43 -40.59
N ARG A 683 26.22 39.23 -41.10
CA ARG A 683 26.53 40.42 -41.92
C ARG A 683 27.29 41.49 -41.12
N HIS A 684 26.91 41.72 -39.90
CA HIS A 684 27.58 42.71 -39.05
C HIS A 684 29.01 42.30 -38.65
N ASN A 685 29.25 41.00 -38.47
CA ASN A 685 30.60 40.48 -38.23
C ASN A 685 31.49 40.47 -39.51
N SER A 686 30.91 40.19 -40.70
CA SER A 686 31.65 40.28 -41.97
C SER A 686 32.00 41.73 -42.36
N GLU A 687 31.18 42.72 -42.02
CA GLU A 687 31.50 44.15 -42.19
C GLU A 687 32.59 44.59 -41.21
N LYS A 688 32.65 44.08 -39.97
CA LYS A 688 33.73 44.36 -39.01
C LYS A 688 35.07 43.77 -39.42
N GLU A 689 35.10 42.60 -40.07
CA GLU A 689 36.32 41.97 -40.60
C GLU A 689 36.85 42.74 -41.81
N ASN A 690 35.99 43.35 -42.64
CA ASN A 690 36.42 44.16 -43.76
C ASN A 690 36.96 45.54 -43.36
N TYR A 691 36.55 46.11 -42.21
CA TYR A 691 37.10 47.35 -41.66
C TYR A 691 38.43 47.17 -40.90
N SER A 692 38.83 45.94 -40.61
CA SER A 692 40.14 45.66 -39.98
C SER A 692 41.24 45.31 -40.96
N ARG A 693 40.98 45.39 -42.27
CA ARG A 693 41.93 45.10 -43.37
C ARG A 693 42.21 46.26 -44.32
N VAL A 694 41.89 47.47 -43.88
CA VAL A 694 42.34 48.71 -44.59
C VAL A 694 43.27 49.52 -43.71
#